data_e7582effc1a73425e0e4e30216e64f01
#
_entry.id   e7582effc1a73425e0e4e30216e64f01
#
_cell.length_a   1.000
_cell.length_b   1.000
_cell.length_c   1.000
_cell.angle_alpha   90.00
_cell.angle_beta   90.00
_cell.angle_gamma   90.00
#
_symmetry.space_group_name_H-M   'P 1'
#
loop_
_entity.id
_entity.type
_entity.pdbx_description
1 polymer ?
#
loop_
_entity_poly.entity_id
_entity_poly.type
_entity_poly.pdbx_seq_one_letter_code
_entity_poly.pdbx_strand_id
1 'polypeptide(L)'
;MIRRCGGALILALLLPRLVPAQDSATVVKRATAVRVPNGSIVLDGRLDDAAWKASPAITDFLQKQPHEGMPPTERTEIRLAYDDGALYVGARMFAKDPSKIQAPVGRRDNIGQMEHIIISLDAYRDRHTAYSFAVTASGVRGDYYYPRDDENSTDASFDPVWDARTLRDSLGWTAEMRIPFNQLRFNAADVQKWGVNFDRWIPSTNEDIFWIPVPSNVTAWSSRMGVLEGISGIHPSRRIELLPYVAGEGRRLSDRDPRNPFDDGRNLQSRVGGDVKLGLGPSLTLQATVNPDFGQVEADPSVVNLSAFELFYSDKRPFFTEGSQYLSGGGATYFYSKRIGGPPRGALLPDGDFVDAPGATTILGAAKLTGRLASGLRIGALAAATDREEASAFLLPDPSTGAAAFSSRMTVQPRADFGVVRLQQEVGKSASTIGFIATGVHRALGENDRMAGWLPRDAATAAADWNLRFKGGEYQLSGDAGVSHVAGDTAAIRRMQMSSARYYQRPDADYVKVDRTRTSLDGINTSLNLERANGRHWLWTIFAFARTPGFDVNDAGAMSRADSKQLDTYLTYREKKPNALFQNYSTTLETYGQLDFGNVRNAAFVRSDAALTWKNFWYTNLTAWQDLPSQSGDLTRGGPYMGTGYYRVGIVEVGNSFASPTQWSGRVYYGRSSLGEKTQRFSGSLGVRPGPQWQLTVTPNFLTSRDPRQYVSTIEDSRRSETFGSRYLFATINFHEFTLSTRLNYAFSPDLTLEIFAEPYAASGRYSGFGELSRPRSRELLGYGRGQVVGDRRVFAIAPGDTARLKADTIVVSAADFNERSLRTNAVLRWEWRPGSLFYAVWQRQGNRSLERYQPVDPRDAFGAFQGRYTNFFALKMSLWIPVGT
;
A
#
# COMPACT_ATOMS: atom_id res chain seq x y z
N MET A 1 5.06 41.35 -39.86
CA MET A 1 5.46 42.53 -39.06
C MET A 1 5.55 42.11 -37.61
N ILE A 2 6.78 42.04 -37.15
CA ILE A 2 7.21 41.49 -35.85
C ILE A 2 6.96 42.57 -34.79
N ARG A 3 6.41 42.22 -33.61
CA ARG A 3 6.75 42.88 -32.34
C ARG A 3 6.76 41.89 -31.19
N ARG A 4 7.97 41.68 -30.65
CA ARG A 4 8.33 41.04 -29.41
C ARG A 4 7.79 41.88 -28.22
N CYS A 5 7.35 41.23 -27.16
CA CYS A 5 7.43 41.74 -25.83
C CYS A 5 7.84 40.57 -24.90
N GLY A 6 9.15 40.56 -24.60
CA GLY A 6 9.70 39.78 -23.51
C GLY A 6 9.55 40.57 -22.21
N GLY A 7 8.95 39.93 -21.22
CA GLY A 7 8.94 40.40 -19.85
C GLY A 7 9.75 39.43 -19.00
N ALA A 8 11.00 39.77 -18.75
CA ALA A 8 11.84 39.07 -17.77
C ALA A 8 11.43 39.50 -16.37
N LEU A 9 10.90 38.57 -15.58
CA LEU A 9 10.65 38.77 -14.17
C LEU A 9 11.96 38.52 -13.41
N ILE A 10 12.63 39.61 -13.01
CA ILE A 10 13.81 39.58 -12.13
C ILE A 10 13.29 39.40 -10.69
N LEU A 11 13.46 38.20 -10.15
CA LEU A 11 13.23 37.92 -8.75
C LEU A 11 14.46 38.33 -7.93
N ALA A 12 14.44 39.49 -7.30
CA ALA A 12 15.49 39.97 -6.40
C ALA A 12 15.47 39.12 -5.10
N LEU A 13 16.46 38.26 -4.96
CA LEU A 13 16.73 37.50 -3.72
C LEU A 13 17.30 38.47 -2.66
N LEU A 14 16.50 38.84 -1.70
CA LEU A 14 16.95 39.41 -0.43
C LEU A 14 17.60 38.29 0.40
N LEU A 15 18.92 38.22 0.41
CA LEU A 15 19.70 37.37 1.29
C LEU A 15 19.74 38.00 2.70
N PRO A 16 19.17 37.36 3.74
CA PRO A 16 19.44 37.74 5.10
C PRO A 16 20.87 37.35 5.49
N ARG A 17 21.56 38.23 6.18
CA ARG A 17 22.90 38.01 6.74
C ARG A 17 22.87 36.81 7.68
N LEU A 18 23.67 35.80 7.37
CA LEU A 18 23.94 34.62 8.19
C LEU A 18 24.68 35.06 9.46
N VAL A 19 24.04 34.94 10.59
CA VAL A 19 24.68 34.78 11.89
C VAL A 19 25.05 33.30 12.00
N PRO A 20 26.33 32.93 12.18
CA PRO A 20 26.68 31.54 12.39
C PRO A 20 26.08 31.07 13.70
N ALA A 21 25.15 30.13 13.64
CA ALA A 21 24.74 29.36 14.81
C ALA A 21 25.98 28.58 15.29
N GLN A 22 26.42 28.83 16.51
CA GLN A 22 27.40 27.99 17.19
C GLN A 22 26.83 26.59 17.29
N ASP A 23 27.39 25.67 16.49
CA ASP A 23 27.29 24.24 16.76
C ASP A 23 27.98 23.98 18.11
N SER A 24 27.20 23.88 19.17
CA SER A 24 27.65 23.25 20.40
C SER A 24 28.03 21.83 20.04
N ALA A 25 29.33 21.48 20.14
CA ALA A 25 29.84 20.15 19.92
C ALA A 25 29.03 19.17 20.81
N THR A 26 28.05 18.51 20.25
CA THR A 26 27.26 17.48 20.92
C THR A 26 28.22 16.36 21.25
N VAL A 27 28.45 16.10 22.52
CA VAL A 27 29.25 14.97 23.01
C VAL A 27 28.60 13.71 22.46
N VAL A 28 29.29 13.01 21.56
CA VAL A 28 28.79 11.75 20.97
C VAL A 28 28.75 10.70 22.06
N LYS A 29 27.54 10.29 22.46
CA LYS A 29 27.36 9.21 23.44
C LYS A 29 27.97 7.90 22.93
N ARG A 30 28.58 7.13 23.84
CA ARG A 30 29.26 5.86 23.53
C ARG A 30 28.67 4.75 24.38
N ALA A 31 28.40 3.62 23.75
CA ALA A 31 28.05 2.36 24.39
C ALA A 31 29.15 1.32 24.11
N THR A 32 29.40 0.45 25.07
CA THR A 32 30.42 -0.58 24.97
C THR A 32 29.78 -1.96 25.10
N ALA A 33 30.04 -2.86 24.14
CA ALA A 33 29.70 -4.25 24.25
C ALA A 33 30.93 -5.06 24.81
N VAL A 34 30.68 -5.92 25.77
CA VAL A 34 31.71 -6.73 26.41
C VAL A 34 31.72 -8.11 25.79
N ARG A 35 32.90 -8.60 25.42
CA ARG A 35 33.07 -9.98 24.93
C ARG A 35 32.87 -10.98 26.04
N VAL A 36 32.10 -12.02 25.77
CA VAL A 36 31.81 -13.10 26.71
C VAL A 36 32.09 -14.47 26.06
N PRO A 37 32.32 -15.52 26.83
CA PRO A 37 32.45 -16.87 26.28
C PRO A 37 31.17 -17.31 25.59
N ASN A 38 31.29 -18.09 24.50
CA ASN A 38 30.15 -18.64 23.79
C ASN A 38 29.27 -19.46 24.75
N GLY A 39 27.95 -19.16 24.71
CA GLY A 39 26.96 -19.87 25.52
C GLY A 39 26.97 -19.49 27.01
N SER A 40 27.64 -18.43 27.42
CA SER A 40 27.68 -17.96 28.81
C SER A 40 26.46 -17.18 29.25
N ILE A 41 25.61 -16.79 28.32
CA ILE A 41 24.32 -16.13 28.56
C ILE A 41 23.19 -17.12 28.28
N VAL A 42 22.37 -17.37 29.30
CA VAL A 42 21.17 -18.20 29.20
C VAL A 42 19.97 -17.29 28.98
N LEU A 43 19.32 -17.42 27.82
CA LEU A 43 18.18 -16.57 27.47
C LEU A 43 16.92 -17.01 28.23
N ASP A 44 16.74 -16.54 29.45
CA ASP A 44 15.61 -16.85 30.32
C ASP A 44 14.84 -15.63 30.83
N GLY A 45 15.31 -14.42 30.45
CA GLY A 45 14.74 -13.13 30.87
C GLY A 45 15.30 -12.62 32.19
N ARG A 46 16.29 -13.29 32.83
CA ARG A 46 16.93 -12.88 34.05
C ARG A 46 18.30 -12.27 33.77
N LEU A 47 18.61 -11.16 34.43
CA LEU A 47 19.89 -10.49 34.27
C LEU A 47 20.87 -10.90 35.39
N ASP A 48 20.92 -12.17 35.72
CA ASP A 48 21.76 -12.72 36.84
C ASP A 48 23.05 -13.37 36.36
N ASP A 49 23.22 -13.61 35.07
CA ASP A 49 24.47 -14.10 34.48
C ASP A 49 25.67 -13.18 34.78
N ALA A 50 26.85 -13.77 34.93
CA ALA A 50 28.06 -13.02 35.16
C ALA A 50 28.38 -11.99 34.07
N ALA A 51 27.99 -12.27 32.86
CA ALA A 51 28.12 -11.38 31.69
C ALA A 51 27.47 -10.00 31.93
N TRP A 52 26.31 -10.00 32.55
CA TRP A 52 25.55 -8.74 32.77
C TRP A 52 26.20 -7.90 33.89
N LYS A 53 26.85 -8.53 34.86
CA LYS A 53 27.60 -7.82 35.92
C LYS A 53 28.88 -7.17 35.40
N ALA A 54 29.49 -7.78 34.38
CA ALA A 54 30.71 -7.27 33.74
C ALA A 54 30.43 -6.12 32.74
N SER A 55 29.21 -6.04 32.21
CA SER A 55 28.85 -5.07 31.19
C SER A 55 28.45 -3.73 31.81
N PRO A 56 28.98 -2.58 31.34
CA PRO A 56 28.61 -1.27 31.86
C PRO A 56 27.12 -0.94 31.55
N ALA A 57 26.47 -0.36 32.56
CA ALA A 57 25.06 0.04 32.39
C ALA A 57 24.95 1.38 31.65
N ILE A 58 24.05 1.45 30.68
CA ILE A 58 23.63 2.64 29.97
C ILE A 58 22.34 3.12 30.66
N THR A 59 22.31 4.35 31.21
CA THR A 59 21.22 4.82 32.09
C THR A 59 20.73 6.25 31.79
N ASP A 60 21.44 7.01 30.97
CA ASP A 60 21.22 8.44 30.76
C ASP A 60 20.21 8.72 29.63
N PHE A 61 18.97 8.22 29.84
CA PHE A 61 17.84 8.40 28.90
C PHE A 61 17.14 9.72 29.10
N LEU A 62 16.50 10.20 28.04
CA LEU A 62 15.70 11.42 28.03
C LEU A 62 14.36 11.19 27.33
N GLN A 63 13.33 11.92 27.74
CA GLN A 63 12.05 11.92 27.07
C GLN A 63 12.15 12.59 25.70
N LYS A 64 11.53 12.00 24.71
CA LYS A 64 11.17 12.64 23.47
C LYS A 64 9.73 13.16 23.52
N GLN A 65 8.86 12.42 24.16
CA GLN A 65 7.46 12.77 24.42
C GLN A 65 7.08 12.36 25.86
N PRO A 66 6.15 13.07 26.51
CA PRO A 66 5.50 14.32 26.10
C PRO A 66 6.33 15.57 26.33
N HIS A 67 7.48 15.45 27.08
CA HIS A 67 8.31 16.58 27.47
C HIS A 67 9.74 16.43 26.93
N GLU A 68 9.97 16.86 25.71
CA GLU A 68 11.24 16.71 25.00
C GLU A 68 12.42 17.21 25.83
N GLY A 69 13.44 16.33 26.02
CA GLY A 69 14.67 16.65 26.73
C GLY A 69 14.60 16.56 28.27
N MET A 70 13.42 16.27 28.83
CA MET A 70 13.27 16.07 30.28
C MET A 70 13.73 14.67 30.70
N PRO A 71 14.14 14.47 31.97
CA PRO A 71 14.39 13.14 32.52
C PRO A 71 13.16 12.23 32.43
N PRO A 72 13.35 10.91 32.22
CA PRO A 72 12.26 9.96 32.21
C PRO A 72 11.61 9.81 33.60
N THR A 73 10.31 9.48 33.62
CA THR A 73 9.58 9.22 34.86
C THR A 73 9.95 7.88 35.47
N GLU A 74 10.36 6.92 34.62
CA GLU A 74 10.78 5.58 34.97
C GLU A 74 12.20 5.30 34.50
N ARG A 75 13.03 4.70 35.35
CA ARG A 75 14.43 4.39 35.06
C ARG A 75 14.55 3.23 34.06
N THR A 76 15.56 3.30 33.19
CA THR A 76 15.93 2.25 32.24
C THR A 76 17.43 1.99 32.33
N GLU A 77 17.83 0.72 32.34
CA GLU A 77 19.22 0.31 32.27
C GLU A 77 19.42 -0.70 31.15
N ILE A 78 20.42 -0.49 30.30
CA ILE A 78 20.75 -1.39 29.21
C ILE A 78 22.22 -1.81 29.33
N ARG A 79 22.50 -3.08 29.05
CA ARG A 79 23.82 -3.67 29.05
C ARG A 79 24.03 -4.45 27.77
N LEU A 80 25.25 -4.40 27.23
CA LEU A 80 25.57 -5.04 25.95
C LEU A 80 26.71 -6.02 26.14
N ALA A 81 26.53 -7.21 25.62
CA ALA A 81 27.56 -8.26 25.55
C ALA A 81 27.53 -8.89 24.15
N TYR A 82 28.60 -9.57 23.77
CA TYR A 82 28.65 -10.34 22.52
C TYR A 82 29.57 -11.55 22.65
N ASP A 83 29.23 -12.58 21.88
CA ASP A 83 30.09 -13.74 21.66
C ASP A 83 30.51 -13.84 20.17
N ASP A 84 31.00 -14.99 19.73
CA ASP A 84 31.35 -15.15 18.31
C ASP A 84 30.15 -15.15 17.34
N GLY A 85 28.95 -15.47 17.84
CA GLY A 85 27.77 -15.69 17.03
C GLY A 85 26.70 -14.59 17.10
N ALA A 86 26.66 -13.80 18.19
CA ALA A 86 25.55 -12.89 18.43
C ALA A 86 25.93 -11.67 19.29
N LEU A 87 25.15 -10.60 19.11
CA LEU A 87 25.05 -9.50 20.07
C LEU A 87 23.92 -9.82 21.06
N TYR A 88 24.19 -9.61 22.35
CA TYR A 88 23.23 -9.77 23.44
C TYR A 88 22.90 -8.41 24.05
N VAL A 89 21.61 -8.21 24.34
CA VAL A 89 21.11 -7.00 25.01
C VAL A 89 20.41 -7.44 26.28
N GLY A 90 20.90 -7.02 27.42
CA GLY A 90 20.23 -7.14 28.71
C GLY A 90 19.63 -5.80 29.09
N ALA A 91 18.32 -5.72 29.26
CA ALA A 91 17.62 -4.50 29.58
C ALA A 91 16.76 -4.63 30.83
N ARG A 92 16.85 -3.65 31.74
CA ARG A 92 16.04 -3.52 32.94
C ARG A 92 15.19 -2.27 32.87
N MET A 93 13.89 -2.43 32.79
CA MET A 93 12.88 -1.39 32.77
C MET A 93 12.21 -1.32 34.14
N PHE A 94 12.59 -0.31 34.94
CA PHE A 94 11.97 -0.07 36.24
C PHE A 94 10.56 0.53 36.05
N ALA A 95 9.67 0.21 36.96
CA ALA A 95 8.35 0.76 37.07
C ALA A 95 8.00 1.06 38.52
N LYS A 96 7.56 2.29 38.84
CA LYS A 96 7.10 2.67 40.18
C LYS A 96 5.82 1.89 40.57
N ASP A 97 5.02 1.57 39.60
CA ASP A 97 3.82 0.76 39.74
C ASP A 97 3.78 -0.33 38.67
N PRO A 98 4.33 -1.52 38.94
CA PRO A 98 4.36 -2.62 37.98
C PRO A 98 2.97 -3.10 37.51
N SER A 99 1.91 -2.79 38.25
CA SER A 99 0.54 -3.14 37.86
C SER A 99 0.04 -2.38 36.64
N LYS A 100 0.67 -1.24 36.31
CA LYS A 100 0.34 -0.39 35.16
C LYS A 100 1.09 -0.75 33.89
N ILE A 101 2.00 -1.73 33.95
CA ILE A 101 2.72 -2.21 32.78
C ILE A 101 1.73 -2.79 31.78
N GLN A 102 1.62 -2.18 30.60
CA GLN A 102 0.76 -2.68 29.52
C GLN A 102 1.50 -3.78 28.76
N ALA A 103 1.23 -5.02 29.11
CA ALA A 103 1.86 -6.20 28.54
C ALA A 103 0.84 -7.18 27.93
N PRO A 104 -0.02 -6.75 26.98
CA PRO A 104 -0.84 -7.71 26.26
C PRO A 104 0.07 -8.62 25.42
N VAL A 105 -0.39 -9.85 25.18
CA VAL A 105 0.26 -10.79 24.27
C VAL A 105 -0.27 -10.54 22.87
N GLY A 106 0.57 -10.56 21.88
CA GLY A 106 0.22 -10.34 20.49
C GLY A 106 1.10 -11.15 19.53
N ARG A 107 0.78 -11.04 18.28
CA ARG A 107 1.61 -11.57 17.20
C ARG A 107 2.90 -10.74 17.08
N ARG A 108 4.01 -11.38 16.68
CA ARG A 108 5.24 -10.70 16.24
C ARG A 108 4.92 -9.52 15.33
N ASP A 109 5.66 -8.44 15.46
CA ASP A 109 5.55 -7.13 14.78
C ASP A 109 4.36 -6.26 15.18
N ASN A 110 3.47 -6.73 16.04
CA ASN A 110 2.37 -5.93 16.58
C ASN A 110 2.69 -5.45 18.00
N ILE A 111 3.62 -4.50 18.12
CA ILE A 111 4.14 -4.00 19.41
C ILE A 111 3.56 -2.64 19.84
N GLY A 112 2.91 -1.91 18.95
CA GLY A 112 2.64 -0.48 19.07
C GLY A 112 1.92 0.00 20.33
N GLN A 113 1.08 -0.83 20.96
CA GLN A 113 0.33 -0.47 22.16
C GLN A 113 0.85 -1.12 23.44
N MET A 114 1.98 -1.77 23.34
CA MET A 114 2.59 -2.53 24.43
C MET A 114 3.77 -1.76 24.96
N GLU A 115 4.03 -1.85 26.26
CA GLU A 115 5.30 -1.38 26.78
C GLU A 115 6.43 -2.21 26.18
N HIS A 116 7.40 -1.54 25.58
CA HIS A 116 8.48 -2.21 24.84
C HIS A 116 9.80 -1.45 24.96
N ILE A 117 10.89 -2.18 24.69
CA ILE A 117 12.22 -1.65 24.47
C ILE A 117 12.68 -1.99 23.06
N ILE A 118 13.34 -1.04 22.40
CA ILE A 118 13.91 -1.19 21.06
C ILE A 118 15.41 -0.91 21.12
N ILE A 119 16.20 -1.74 20.43
CA ILE A 119 17.57 -1.42 20.05
C ILE A 119 17.63 -1.19 18.53
N SER A 120 18.20 -0.06 18.13
CA SER A 120 18.45 0.27 16.73
C SER A 120 19.93 0.31 16.45
N LEU A 121 20.37 -0.37 15.38
CA LEU A 121 21.76 -0.58 15.02
C LEU A 121 22.03 -0.11 13.58
N ASP A 122 22.90 0.89 13.41
CA ASP A 122 23.52 1.22 12.13
C ASP A 122 24.84 0.45 12.02
N ALA A 123 24.75 -0.81 11.59
CA ALA A 123 25.88 -1.73 11.54
C ALA A 123 26.89 -1.42 10.41
N TYR A 124 26.49 -0.68 9.41
CA TYR A 124 27.39 -0.12 8.40
C TYR A 124 28.08 1.17 8.84
N ARG A 125 27.53 1.84 9.84
CA ARG A 125 27.86 3.19 10.25
C ARG A 125 27.76 4.19 9.08
N ASP A 126 26.77 3.99 8.26
CA ASP A 126 26.50 4.83 7.10
C ASP A 126 25.73 6.11 7.46
N ARG A 127 25.20 6.20 8.68
CA ARG A 127 24.36 7.30 9.18
C ARG A 127 23.11 7.51 8.34
N HIS A 128 22.63 6.47 7.71
CA HIS A 128 21.51 6.52 6.79
C HIS A 128 20.53 5.37 7.03
N THR A 129 21.03 4.18 7.34
CA THR A 129 20.20 2.98 7.52
C THR A 129 20.36 2.43 8.92
N ALA A 130 19.34 1.70 9.41
CA ALA A 130 19.44 0.99 10.68
C ALA A 130 18.54 -0.25 10.73
N TYR A 131 18.95 -1.25 11.50
CA TYR A 131 18.16 -2.40 11.91
C TYR A 131 17.61 -2.16 13.30
N SER A 132 16.34 -2.46 13.53
CA SER A 132 15.71 -2.33 14.84
C SER A 132 15.10 -3.64 15.29
N PHE A 133 15.32 -3.93 16.58
CA PHE A 133 14.84 -5.11 17.26
C PHE A 133 14.10 -4.66 18.51
N ALA A 134 12.85 -5.03 18.63
CA ALA A 134 11.96 -4.63 19.69
C ALA A 134 11.46 -5.84 20.48
N VAL A 135 11.36 -5.72 21.78
CA VAL A 135 10.67 -6.71 22.61
C VAL A 135 9.75 -6.03 23.61
N THR A 136 8.54 -6.56 23.76
CA THR A 136 7.55 -6.05 24.71
C THR A 136 7.68 -6.71 26.06
N ALA A 137 7.07 -6.12 27.09
CA ALA A 137 7.03 -6.70 28.44
C ALA A 137 6.31 -8.07 28.53
N SER A 138 5.63 -8.49 27.45
CA SER A 138 5.02 -9.82 27.31
C SER A 138 5.84 -10.78 26.42
N GLY A 139 7.01 -10.37 25.94
CA GLY A 139 7.89 -11.18 25.09
C GLY A 139 7.53 -11.18 23.61
N VAL A 140 6.64 -10.31 23.18
CA VAL A 140 6.35 -10.15 21.73
C VAL A 140 7.55 -9.48 21.08
N ARG A 141 8.10 -10.13 20.05
CA ARG A 141 9.20 -9.59 19.24
C ARG A 141 8.66 -8.71 18.12
N GLY A 142 9.41 -7.68 17.78
CA GLY A 142 9.17 -6.86 16.60
C GLY A 142 10.47 -6.45 15.96
N ASP A 143 10.51 -6.38 14.65
CA ASP A 143 11.70 -5.99 13.91
C ASP A 143 11.33 -5.20 12.66
N TYR A 144 12.20 -4.26 12.32
CA TYR A 144 12.05 -3.43 11.15
C TYR A 144 13.38 -2.80 10.75
N TYR A 145 13.42 -2.32 9.54
CA TYR A 145 14.59 -1.69 8.95
C TYR A 145 14.30 -0.24 8.60
N TYR A 146 15.23 0.65 8.85
CA TYR A 146 15.19 2.03 8.37
C TYR A 146 15.98 2.14 7.06
N PRO A 147 15.31 2.29 5.90
CA PRO A 147 15.99 2.42 4.61
C PRO A 147 16.57 3.82 4.37
N ARG A 148 16.21 4.79 5.20
CA ARG A 148 16.62 6.19 5.10
C ARG A 148 16.88 6.78 6.47
N ASP A 149 17.63 7.89 6.51
CA ASP A 149 17.84 8.69 7.71
C ASP A 149 16.58 9.51 8.05
N ASP A 150 15.54 8.82 8.43
CA ASP A 150 14.23 9.37 8.80
C ASP A 150 13.55 8.40 9.77
N GLU A 151 13.21 8.87 10.95
CA GLU A 151 12.55 8.10 12.00
C GLU A 151 11.19 7.49 11.57
N ASN A 152 10.51 8.11 10.62
CA ASN A 152 9.22 7.65 10.12
C ASN A 152 9.34 6.66 8.94
N SER A 153 10.55 6.39 8.46
CA SER A 153 10.79 5.52 7.32
C SER A 153 11.07 4.08 7.73
N THR A 154 10.09 3.40 8.31
CA THR A 154 10.22 2.00 8.70
C THR A 154 9.80 1.05 7.59
N ASP A 155 10.54 -0.05 7.44
CA ASP A 155 10.20 -1.20 6.58
C ASP A 155 10.02 -2.44 7.47
N ALA A 156 8.77 -2.81 7.70
CA ALA A 156 8.38 -3.97 8.49
C ALA A 156 8.48 -5.30 7.72
N SER A 157 8.98 -5.29 6.48
CA SER A 157 9.25 -6.52 5.73
C SER A 157 10.58 -7.19 6.09
N PHE A 158 11.42 -6.52 6.90
CA PHE A 158 12.62 -7.10 7.48
C PHE A 158 12.20 -8.10 8.56
N ASP A 159 12.44 -9.38 8.33
CA ASP A 159 12.02 -10.49 9.21
C ASP A 159 13.22 -11.41 9.51
N PRO A 160 14.12 -11.01 10.43
CA PRO A 160 15.29 -11.79 10.83
C PRO A 160 14.91 -12.90 11.81
N VAL A 161 15.73 -13.93 11.91
CA VAL A 161 15.60 -14.98 12.92
C VAL A 161 16.45 -14.62 14.14
N TRP A 162 15.79 -14.18 15.22
CA TRP A 162 16.40 -13.79 16.48
C TRP A 162 15.52 -14.17 17.65
N ASP A 163 16.03 -14.11 18.89
CA ASP A 163 15.27 -14.55 20.05
C ASP A 163 15.34 -13.53 21.20
N ALA A 164 14.32 -13.53 22.05
CA ALA A 164 14.24 -12.72 23.26
C ALA A 164 13.41 -13.42 24.33
N ARG A 165 13.74 -13.13 25.60
CA ARG A 165 12.97 -13.55 26.77
C ARG A 165 12.76 -12.35 27.69
N THR A 166 11.60 -12.33 28.33
CA THR A 166 11.24 -11.25 29.26
C THR A 166 10.67 -11.83 30.54
N LEU A 167 10.91 -11.13 31.65
CA LEU A 167 10.39 -11.47 32.97
C LEU A 167 9.85 -10.21 33.64
N ARG A 168 8.69 -10.30 34.29
CA ARG A 168 8.12 -9.22 35.12
C ARG A 168 8.27 -9.55 36.58
N ASP A 169 8.62 -8.56 37.40
CA ASP A 169 8.79 -8.69 38.85
C ASP A 169 8.25 -7.43 39.57
N SER A 170 8.52 -7.36 40.89
CA SER A 170 8.06 -6.25 41.73
C SER A 170 8.74 -4.90 41.45
N LEU A 171 9.81 -4.88 40.66
CA LEU A 171 10.55 -3.66 40.31
C LEU A 171 10.26 -3.18 38.88
N GLY A 172 9.53 -3.97 38.10
CA GLY A 172 9.22 -3.68 36.70
C GLY A 172 9.34 -4.90 35.79
N TRP A 173 10.18 -4.84 34.76
CA TRP A 173 10.43 -5.99 33.91
C TRP A 173 11.85 -5.97 33.33
N THR A 174 12.28 -7.14 32.87
CA THR A 174 13.58 -7.38 32.24
C THR A 174 13.41 -7.94 30.85
N ALA A 175 14.40 -7.72 30.03
CA ALA A 175 14.50 -8.34 28.71
C ALA A 175 15.93 -8.80 28.44
N GLU A 176 16.04 -9.98 27.85
CA GLU A 176 17.25 -10.49 27.23
C GLU A 176 16.98 -10.71 25.76
N MET A 177 17.84 -10.19 24.91
CA MET A 177 17.73 -10.31 23.45
C MET A 177 19.02 -10.92 22.91
N ARG A 178 18.89 -11.88 21.99
CA ARG A 178 20.01 -12.48 21.24
C ARG A 178 19.82 -12.16 19.76
N ILE A 179 20.70 -11.35 19.20
CA ILE A 179 20.68 -10.89 17.82
C ILE A 179 21.87 -11.55 17.09
N PRO A 180 21.64 -12.62 16.29
CA PRO A 180 22.72 -13.31 15.59
C PRO A 180 23.38 -12.41 14.53
N PHE A 181 24.70 -12.41 14.46
CA PHE A 181 25.43 -11.59 13.48
C PHE A 181 25.13 -11.99 12.03
N ASN A 182 24.75 -13.24 11.78
CA ASN A 182 24.32 -13.67 10.44
C ASN A 182 22.99 -13.05 9.97
N GLN A 183 22.22 -12.44 10.88
CA GLN A 183 20.99 -11.71 10.54
C GLN A 183 21.27 -10.23 10.24
N LEU A 184 22.45 -9.74 10.54
CA LEU A 184 22.90 -8.37 10.29
C LEU A 184 23.85 -8.33 9.08
N ARG A 185 23.84 -7.21 8.39
CA ARG A 185 24.85 -6.90 7.37
C ARG A 185 25.73 -5.78 7.91
N PHE A 186 27.05 -6.00 7.92
CA PHE A 186 28.03 -5.04 8.42
C PHE A 186 29.33 -5.15 7.64
N ASN A 187 30.17 -4.12 7.75
CA ASN A 187 31.46 -4.09 7.05
C ASN A 187 32.43 -5.14 7.62
N ALA A 188 33.23 -5.74 6.75
CA ALA A 188 34.30 -6.61 7.16
C ALA A 188 35.46 -5.78 7.75
N ALA A 189 35.58 -5.77 9.08
CA ALA A 189 36.62 -5.10 9.82
C ALA A 189 36.91 -5.88 11.12
N ASP A 190 38.15 -5.93 11.57
CA ASP A 190 38.52 -6.64 12.82
C ASP A 190 37.88 -5.96 14.05
N VAL A 191 37.82 -4.64 14.05
CA VAL A 191 37.18 -3.84 15.11
C VAL A 191 35.98 -3.16 14.52
N GLN A 192 34.80 -3.47 15.07
CA GLN A 192 33.55 -2.90 14.63
C GLN A 192 33.24 -1.58 15.36
N LYS A 193 32.69 -0.63 14.64
CA LYS A 193 32.10 0.59 15.20
C LYS A 193 30.75 0.81 14.54
N TRP A 194 29.67 0.63 15.30
CA TRP A 194 28.31 0.75 14.80
C TRP A 194 27.64 2.00 15.34
N GLY A 195 26.58 2.47 14.68
CA GLY A 195 25.64 3.38 15.30
C GLY A 195 24.69 2.61 16.20
N VAL A 196 24.27 3.19 17.33
CA VAL A 196 23.31 2.58 18.26
C VAL A 196 22.42 3.62 18.91
N ASN A 197 21.14 3.30 19.04
CA ASN A 197 20.21 4.02 19.90
C ASN A 197 19.26 3.03 20.57
N PHE A 198 18.63 3.47 21.66
CA PHE A 198 17.66 2.70 22.42
C PHE A 198 16.43 3.56 22.61
N ASP A 199 15.27 2.92 22.56
CA ASP A 199 13.96 3.51 22.70
C ASP A 199 13.11 2.65 23.64
N ARG A 200 12.44 3.28 24.63
CA ARG A 200 11.44 2.64 25.49
C ARG A 200 10.14 3.41 25.41
N TRP A 201 9.08 2.72 25.05
CA TRP A 201 7.72 3.22 25.10
C TRP A 201 6.99 2.80 26.35
N ILE A 202 6.41 3.77 27.09
CA ILE A 202 5.61 3.56 28.29
C ILE A 202 4.18 4.04 28.03
N PRO A 203 3.25 3.17 27.60
CA PRO A 203 1.90 3.54 27.24
C PRO A 203 1.10 4.18 28.39
N SER A 204 1.31 3.74 29.63
CA SER A 204 0.57 4.22 30.79
C SER A 204 0.74 5.72 31.06
N THR A 205 1.85 6.30 30.63
CA THR A 205 2.18 7.72 30.76
C THR A 205 2.25 8.44 29.41
N ASN A 206 2.05 7.76 28.29
CA ASN A 206 2.33 8.23 26.93
C ASN A 206 3.77 8.77 26.80
N GLU A 207 4.73 8.10 27.42
CA GLU A 207 6.12 8.53 27.49
C GLU A 207 6.97 7.73 26.52
N ASP A 208 7.66 8.46 25.65
CA ASP A 208 8.61 7.93 24.68
C ASP A 208 10.02 8.37 25.09
N ILE A 209 10.88 7.42 25.41
CA ILE A 209 12.15 7.65 26.07
C ILE A 209 13.28 7.11 25.19
N PHE A 210 14.25 7.98 24.91
CA PHE A 210 15.41 7.63 24.09
C PHE A 210 16.71 7.82 24.85
N TRP A 211 17.67 6.95 24.55
CA TRP A 211 19.05 7.24 24.97
C TRP A 211 19.60 8.48 24.27
N ILE A 212 19.30 8.64 22.97
CA ILE A 212 19.59 9.84 22.20
C ILE A 212 18.28 10.28 21.49
N PRO A 213 17.52 11.21 22.08
CA PRO A 213 16.30 11.68 21.41
C PRO A 213 16.64 12.51 20.17
N VAL A 214 15.96 12.23 19.07
CA VAL A 214 16.00 13.10 17.90
C VAL A 214 15.05 14.27 18.16
N PRO A 215 15.51 15.52 18.02
CA PRO A 215 14.65 16.69 18.21
C PRO A 215 13.43 16.64 17.31
N SER A 216 12.26 17.00 17.84
CA SER A 216 10.98 16.90 17.13
C SER A 216 10.87 17.77 15.89
N ASN A 217 11.77 18.73 15.70
CA ASN A 217 11.83 19.61 14.53
C ASN A 217 12.76 19.11 13.41
N VAL A 218 13.34 17.93 13.56
CA VAL A 218 14.29 17.32 12.61
C VAL A 218 13.76 15.95 12.19
N THR A 219 13.87 15.60 10.92
CA THR A 219 13.59 14.26 10.39
C THR A 219 14.92 13.54 10.16
N ALA A 220 15.55 13.07 11.23
CA ALA A 220 16.78 12.29 11.17
C ALA A 220 16.62 11.08 12.11
N TRP A 221 17.39 10.03 11.90
CA TRP A 221 17.43 8.86 12.79
C TRP A 221 18.86 8.33 12.91
N SER A 222 19.32 7.59 11.90
CA SER A 222 20.63 6.90 11.93
C SER A 222 21.80 7.87 12.06
N SER A 223 21.71 9.04 11.47
CA SER A 223 22.76 10.08 11.55
C SER A 223 22.94 10.67 12.97
N ARG A 224 21.95 10.48 13.84
CA ARG A 224 21.96 10.97 15.24
C ARG A 224 22.32 9.91 16.26
N MET A 225 22.50 8.65 15.87
CA MET A 225 22.83 7.56 16.77
C MET A 225 24.19 7.75 17.43
N GLY A 226 24.33 7.23 18.65
CA GLY A 226 25.59 7.10 19.36
C GLY A 226 26.48 6.06 18.72
N VAL A 227 27.62 5.81 19.36
CA VAL A 227 28.63 4.86 18.87
C VAL A 227 28.65 3.64 19.76
N LEU A 228 28.45 2.46 19.18
CA LEU A 228 28.72 1.18 19.81
C LEU A 228 30.15 0.75 19.49
N GLU A 229 30.94 0.51 20.54
CA GLU A 229 32.32 0.10 20.49
C GLU A 229 32.53 -1.21 21.29
N GLY A 230 33.71 -1.79 21.22
CA GLY A 230 34.08 -2.97 21.98
C GLY A 230 33.89 -4.28 21.23
N ILE A 231 33.23 -4.29 20.09
CA ILE A 231 33.05 -5.50 19.27
C ILE A 231 34.28 -5.70 18.39
N SER A 232 34.90 -6.87 18.49
CA SER A 232 36.05 -7.25 17.67
C SER A 232 36.09 -8.76 17.36
N GLY A 233 36.78 -9.12 16.29
CA GLY A 233 36.96 -10.50 15.88
C GLY A 233 35.70 -11.22 15.42
N ILE A 234 34.70 -10.46 14.99
CA ILE A 234 33.52 -11.02 14.34
C ILE A 234 33.64 -10.86 12.83
N HIS A 235 33.17 -11.83 12.08
CA HIS A 235 33.22 -11.81 10.63
C HIS A 235 31.82 -12.02 10.05
N PRO A 236 31.47 -11.33 8.93
CA PRO A 236 30.24 -11.62 8.21
C PRO A 236 30.19 -13.09 7.79
N SER A 237 29.21 -13.83 8.24
CA SER A 237 29.07 -15.24 7.91
C SER A 237 28.56 -15.44 6.48
N ARG A 238 28.89 -16.60 5.87
CA ARG A 238 28.22 -17.04 4.64
C ARG A 238 26.82 -17.49 5.05
N ARG A 239 25.84 -16.61 4.87
CA ARG A 239 24.45 -16.92 5.15
C ARG A 239 23.87 -17.76 4.02
N ILE A 240 23.51 -19.01 4.31
CA ILE A 240 22.72 -19.87 3.44
C ILE A 240 21.48 -20.29 4.23
N GLU A 241 20.31 -19.95 3.73
CA GLU A 241 19.04 -20.35 4.34
C GLU A 241 18.16 -21.00 3.30
N LEU A 242 17.57 -22.13 3.66
CA LEU A 242 16.61 -22.85 2.85
C LEU A 242 15.27 -22.82 3.58
N LEU A 243 14.20 -22.51 2.85
CA LEU A 243 12.83 -22.50 3.36
C LEU A 243 11.93 -23.38 2.46
N PRO A 244 12.10 -24.71 2.49
CA PRO A 244 11.15 -25.58 1.83
C PRO A 244 9.78 -25.47 2.51
N TYR A 245 8.72 -25.59 1.70
CA TYR A 245 7.37 -25.65 2.22
C TYR A 245 6.52 -26.69 1.49
N VAL A 246 5.49 -27.16 2.20
CA VAL A 246 4.40 -27.95 1.67
C VAL A 246 3.09 -27.28 2.06
N ALA A 247 2.16 -27.23 1.12
CA ALA A 247 0.82 -26.70 1.36
C ALA A 247 -0.23 -27.65 0.75
N GLY A 248 -1.33 -27.84 1.47
CA GLY A 248 -2.54 -28.50 1.00
C GLY A 248 -3.70 -27.54 1.06
N GLU A 249 -4.50 -27.47 0.00
CA GLU A 249 -5.63 -26.56 -0.14
C GLU A 249 -6.87 -27.33 -0.55
N GLY A 250 -7.98 -27.13 0.17
CA GLY A 250 -9.27 -27.73 -0.12
C GLY A 250 -10.35 -26.67 -0.31
N ARG A 251 -11.14 -26.78 -1.38
CA ARG A 251 -12.30 -25.94 -1.65
C ARG A 251 -13.58 -26.74 -1.54
N ARG A 252 -14.62 -26.14 -0.91
CA ARG A 252 -15.96 -26.72 -0.84
C ARG A 252 -17.03 -25.66 -1.10
N LEU A 253 -17.89 -25.91 -2.08
CA LEU A 253 -19.05 -25.06 -2.41
C LEU A 253 -20.27 -25.48 -1.58
N SER A 254 -21.11 -24.50 -1.18
CA SER A 254 -22.38 -24.77 -0.50
C SER A 254 -23.50 -25.21 -1.43
N ASP A 255 -23.43 -24.79 -2.68
CA ASP A 255 -24.44 -25.02 -3.72
C ASP A 255 -23.72 -25.33 -5.02
N ARG A 256 -24.02 -26.48 -5.58
CA ARG A 256 -23.44 -27.01 -6.81
C ARG A 256 -24.49 -26.97 -7.91
N ASP A 257 -24.14 -26.48 -9.08
CA ASP A 257 -24.92 -26.74 -10.29
C ASP A 257 -24.49 -28.10 -10.87
N PRO A 258 -25.37 -29.13 -10.86
CA PRO A 258 -25.03 -30.45 -11.38
C PRO A 258 -24.65 -30.43 -12.88
N ARG A 259 -25.04 -29.40 -13.61
CA ARG A 259 -24.74 -29.23 -15.05
C ARG A 259 -23.33 -28.66 -15.28
N ASN A 260 -22.68 -28.13 -14.24
CA ASN A 260 -21.31 -27.60 -14.35
C ASN A 260 -20.32 -28.78 -14.36
N PRO A 261 -19.64 -29.07 -15.50
CA PRO A 261 -18.70 -30.18 -15.58
C PRO A 261 -17.35 -29.89 -14.93
N PHE A 262 -17.05 -28.62 -14.63
CA PHE A 262 -15.77 -28.20 -14.06
C PHE A 262 -15.74 -28.24 -12.53
N ASP A 263 -16.87 -28.36 -11.88
CA ASP A 263 -16.96 -28.23 -10.43
C ASP A 263 -17.86 -29.30 -9.84
N ASP A 264 -17.27 -30.31 -9.20
CA ASP A 264 -17.96 -31.36 -8.47
C ASP A 264 -18.35 -30.93 -7.03
N GLY A 265 -18.14 -29.64 -6.69
CA GLY A 265 -18.37 -29.05 -5.38
C GLY A 265 -17.19 -29.22 -4.41
N ARG A 266 -16.13 -29.89 -4.82
CA ARG A 266 -14.92 -30.13 -4.03
C ARG A 266 -13.68 -30.00 -4.92
N ASN A 267 -12.63 -29.39 -4.40
CA ASN A 267 -11.34 -29.38 -5.07
C ASN A 267 -10.26 -29.52 -3.99
N LEU A 268 -9.34 -30.44 -4.18
CA LEU A 268 -8.18 -30.64 -3.31
C LEU A 268 -6.90 -30.46 -4.14
N GLN A 269 -6.05 -29.55 -3.73
CA GLN A 269 -4.79 -29.26 -4.37
C GLN A 269 -3.65 -29.34 -3.37
N SER A 270 -2.49 -29.80 -3.80
CA SER A 270 -1.27 -29.79 -3.02
C SER A 270 -0.17 -29.05 -3.78
N ARG A 271 0.67 -28.33 -3.06
CA ARG A 271 1.78 -27.58 -3.61
C ARG A 271 3.04 -27.84 -2.80
N VAL A 272 4.16 -27.93 -3.50
CA VAL A 272 5.48 -27.99 -2.91
C VAL A 272 6.32 -26.90 -3.55
N GLY A 273 7.05 -26.16 -2.77
CA GLY A 273 7.94 -25.12 -3.25
C GLY A 273 8.99 -24.80 -2.21
N GLY A 274 9.76 -23.78 -2.46
CA GLY A 274 10.77 -23.38 -1.50
C GLY A 274 11.51 -22.12 -1.91
N ASP A 275 12.03 -21.46 -0.89
CA ASP A 275 12.86 -20.27 -1.03
C ASP A 275 14.28 -20.57 -0.59
N VAL A 276 15.24 -19.92 -1.25
CA VAL A 276 16.66 -19.98 -0.93
C VAL A 276 17.17 -18.56 -0.72
N LYS A 277 17.87 -18.31 0.38
CA LYS A 277 18.57 -17.04 0.63
C LYS A 277 20.06 -17.31 0.73
N LEU A 278 20.84 -16.63 -0.11
CA LEU A 278 22.29 -16.75 -0.16
C LEU A 278 22.92 -15.39 0.13
N GLY A 279 23.72 -15.29 1.17
CA GLY A 279 24.60 -14.13 1.41
C GLY A 279 25.78 -14.15 0.42
N LEU A 280 25.83 -13.17 -0.46
CA LEU A 280 26.94 -12.98 -1.40
C LEU A 280 27.92 -11.95 -0.79
N GLY A 281 28.81 -12.43 0.06
CA GLY A 281 29.68 -11.59 0.87
C GLY A 281 28.88 -10.84 1.96
N PRO A 282 29.44 -9.75 2.55
CA PRO A 282 28.82 -9.04 3.66
C PRO A 282 27.66 -8.14 3.25
N SER A 283 27.50 -7.84 1.97
CA SER A 283 26.71 -6.72 1.49
C SER A 283 25.52 -7.08 0.62
N LEU A 284 25.54 -8.23 -0.05
CA LEU A 284 24.51 -8.64 -1.01
C LEU A 284 23.80 -9.91 -0.55
N THR A 285 22.52 -10.01 -0.88
CA THR A 285 21.72 -11.22 -0.68
C THR A 285 21.02 -11.59 -1.98
N LEU A 286 21.22 -12.81 -2.41
CA LEU A 286 20.45 -13.43 -3.47
C LEU A 286 19.33 -14.25 -2.83
N GLN A 287 18.11 -13.99 -3.23
CA GLN A 287 16.93 -14.79 -2.88
C GLN A 287 16.40 -15.43 -4.16
N ALA A 288 16.02 -16.67 -4.11
CA ALA A 288 15.36 -17.36 -5.21
C ALA A 288 14.17 -18.15 -4.67
N THR A 289 13.13 -18.24 -5.48
CA THR A 289 11.91 -18.99 -5.17
C THR A 289 11.51 -19.83 -6.35
N VAL A 290 11.03 -21.03 -6.06
CA VAL A 290 10.45 -21.94 -7.06
C VAL A 290 9.05 -22.29 -6.59
N ASN A 291 8.07 -22.17 -7.49
CA ASN A 291 6.66 -22.39 -7.21
C ASN A 291 6.20 -21.64 -5.93
N PRO A 292 6.40 -20.29 -5.85
CA PRO A 292 6.14 -19.55 -4.63
C PRO A 292 4.70 -19.72 -4.19
N ASP A 293 4.53 -19.80 -2.87
CA ASP A 293 3.21 -19.93 -2.28
C ASP A 293 2.39 -18.64 -2.47
N PHE A 294 1.22 -18.78 -3.06
CA PHE A 294 0.19 -17.76 -3.19
C PHE A 294 -0.83 -17.78 -2.05
N GLY A 295 -0.65 -18.60 -1.04
CA GLY A 295 -1.58 -18.70 0.08
C GLY A 295 -1.90 -17.31 0.63
N GLN A 296 -2.95 -16.70 0.08
CA GLN A 296 -3.45 -15.42 0.55
C GLN A 296 -4.03 -15.64 1.94
N VAL A 297 -3.23 -15.37 2.95
CA VAL A 297 -3.66 -15.39 4.35
C VAL A 297 -4.70 -14.30 4.60
N GLU A 298 -4.71 -13.25 3.79
CA GLU A 298 -5.70 -12.16 3.84
C GLU A 298 -6.27 -11.87 2.45
N ALA A 299 -7.59 -11.84 2.34
CA ALA A 299 -8.28 -11.42 1.12
C ALA A 299 -8.24 -9.90 0.94
N ASP A 300 -8.18 -9.43 -0.32
CA ASP A 300 -8.37 -8.01 -0.62
C ASP A 300 -9.81 -7.57 -0.24
N PRO A 301 -10.03 -6.29 0.15
CA PRO A 301 -11.35 -5.79 0.57
C PRO A 301 -12.44 -5.96 -0.50
N SER A 302 -13.70 -6.15 -0.06
CA SER A 302 -14.86 -6.11 -0.96
C SER A 302 -15.13 -4.67 -1.39
N VAL A 303 -15.17 -4.42 -2.69
CA VAL A 303 -15.48 -3.10 -3.26
C VAL A 303 -16.32 -3.25 -4.52
N VAL A 304 -17.41 -2.50 -4.61
CA VAL A 304 -18.12 -2.28 -5.88
C VAL A 304 -17.43 -1.15 -6.62
N ASN A 305 -16.63 -1.49 -7.63
CA ASN A 305 -15.92 -0.49 -8.42
C ASN A 305 -16.82 0.06 -9.54
N LEU A 306 -17.38 1.26 -9.32
CA LEU A 306 -18.15 1.99 -10.32
C LEU A 306 -17.30 2.89 -11.23
N SER A 307 -15.98 2.93 -10.98
CA SER A 307 -15.03 3.72 -11.77
C SER A 307 -14.57 2.97 -13.03
N ALA A 308 -13.83 3.66 -13.91
CA ALA A 308 -13.19 3.06 -15.09
C ALA A 308 -11.76 2.55 -14.80
N PHE A 309 -11.29 2.69 -13.57
CA PHE A 309 -9.89 2.48 -13.22
C PHE A 309 -9.68 1.18 -12.47
N GLU A 310 -8.52 0.56 -12.70
CA GLU A 310 -8.05 -0.59 -11.94
C GLU A 310 -7.77 -0.19 -10.48
N LEU A 311 -8.09 -1.08 -9.54
CA LEU A 311 -7.76 -0.93 -8.12
C LEU A 311 -6.43 -1.63 -7.82
N PHE A 312 -5.54 -0.94 -7.12
CA PHE A 312 -4.23 -1.45 -6.74
C PHE A 312 -4.18 -1.75 -5.25
N TYR A 313 -3.69 -2.94 -4.90
CA TYR A 313 -3.54 -3.40 -3.52
C TYR A 313 -2.07 -3.75 -3.23
N SER A 314 -1.62 -3.55 -2.01
CA SER A 314 -0.27 -3.93 -1.59
C SER A 314 -0.04 -5.44 -1.72
N ASP A 315 1.18 -5.84 -2.09
CA ASP A 315 1.59 -7.24 -2.11
C ASP A 315 1.81 -7.73 -0.67
N LYS A 316 1.49 -8.99 -0.42
CA LYS A 316 1.65 -9.63 0.88
C LYS A 316 2.54 -10.88 0.82
N ARG A 317 3.05 -11.21 -0.35
CA ARG A 317 3.92 -12.37 -0.59
C ARG A 317 5.34 -12.08 -0.06
N PRO A 318 5.87 -12.85 0.90
CA PRO A 318 7.15 -12.54 1.55
C PRO A 318 8.32 -12.37 0.59
N PHE A 319 8.42 -13.21 -0.45
CA PHE A 319 9.48 -13.08 -1.46
C PHE A 319 9.48 -11.70 -2.14
N PHE A 320 8.31 -11.10 -2.42
CA PHE A 320 8.22 -9.82 -3.10
C PHE A 320 8.25 -8.61 -2.15
N THR A 321 7.83 -8.78 -0.89
CA THR A 321 7.79 -7.69 0.09
C THR A 321 9.14 -7.48 0.77
N GLU A 322 9.83 -8.55 1.15
CA GLU A 322 11.14 -8.44 1.79
C GLU A 322 12.15 -7.75 0.85
N GLY A 323 12.73 -6.64 1.31
CA GLY A 323 13.69 -5.87 0.52
C GLY A 323 13.07 -5.15 -0.71
N SER A 324 11.76 -4.95 -0.77
CA SER A 324 11.08 -4.26 -1.88
C SER A 324 11.57 -2.83 -2.08
N GLN A 325 12.06 -2.17 -1.02
CA GLN A 325 12.66 -0.85 -1.08
C GLN A 325 13.91 -0.78 -1.99
N TYR A 326 14.59 -1.92 -2.22
CA TYR A 326 15.70 -2.00 -3.18
C TYR A 326 15.23 -2.04 -4.63
N LEU A 327 13.94 -2.27 -4.89
CA LEU A 327 13.33 -2.33 -6.23
C LEU A 327 12.42 -1.14 -6.53
N SER A 328 12.24 -0.22 -5.57
CA SER A 328 11.39 0.96 -5.71
C SER A 328 12.20 2.15 -6.22
N GLY A 329 11.72 2.84 -7.25
CA GLY A 329 12.25 4.10 -7.73
C GLY A 329 11.49 5.31 -7.19
N GLY A 330 11.99 6.53 -7.42
CA GLY A 330 11.24 7.77 -7.24
C GLY A 330 10.22 7.97 -8.37
N GLY A 331 9.21 8.81 -8.13
CA GLY A 331 8.23 9.22 -9.14
C GLY A 331 7.13 8.19 -9.44
N ALA A 332 7.03 7.73 -10.68
CA ALA A 332 6.03 6.75 -11.08
C ALA A 332 6.26 5.37 -10.43
N THR A 333 5.20 4.59 -10.25
CA THR A 333 5.32 3.20 -9.78
C THR A 333 5.80 2.31 -10.93
N TYR A 334 7.10 2.34 -11.20
CA TYR A 334 7.72 1.57 -12.29
C TYR A 334 7.65 0.07 -12.08
N PHE A 335 7.64 -0.39 -10.82
CA PHE A 335 7.52 -1.80 -10.46
C PHE A 335 6.39 -2.02 -9.44
N TYR A 336 5.51 -2.95 -9.75
CA TYR A 336 4.40 -3.41 -8.91
C TYR A 336 4.37 -4.94 -8.94
N SER A 337 4.82 -5.56 -7.86
CA SER A 337 5.09 -7.01 -7.80
C SER A 337 3.85 -7.89 -8.06
N LYS A 338 2.63 -7.40 -7.76
CA LYS A 338 1.38 -8.13 -8.07
C LYS A 338 1.13 -8.31 -9.59
N ARG A 339 1.91 -7.67 -10.46
CA ARG A 339 1.89 -7.98 -11.90
C ARG A 339 2.44 -9.38 -12.20
N ILE A 340 3.38 -9.85 -11.37
CA ILE A 340 3.95 -11.19 -11.48
C ILE A 340 3.03 -12.16 -10.74
N GLY A 341 2.44 -13.10 -11.48
CA GLY A 341 1.51 -14.09 -10.92
C GLY A 341 0.11 -13.55 -10.59
N GLY A 342 -0.25 -12.35 -11.02
CA GLY A 342 -1.61 -11.83 -10.90
C GLY A 342 -2.64 -12.57 -11.74
N PRO A 343 -3.93 -12.23 -11.64
CA PRO A 343 -4.97 -12.81 -12.50
C PRO A 343 -4.66 -12.60 -13.98
N PRO A 344 -5.09 -13.50 -14.87
CA PRO A 344 -4.97 -13.32 -16.31
C PRO A 344 -5.52 -11.96 -16.76
N ARG A 345 -4.74 -11.22 -17.53
CA ARG A 345 -5.06 -9.83 -17.91
C ARG A 345 -5.87 -9.72 -19.21
N GLY A 346 -6.04 -10.80 -19.92
CA GLY A 346 -6.88 -10.83 -21.11
C GLY A 346 -8.34 -11.05 -20.72
N ALA A 347 -9.21 -10.09 -21.07
CA ALA A 347 -10.66 -10.24 -20.86
C ALA A 347 -11.32 -11.28 -21.78
N LEU A 348 -10.53 -12.10 -22.48
CA LEU A 348 -10.99 -13.17 -23.35
C LEU A 348 -11.20 -14.45 -22.56
N LEU A 349 -12.26 -14.47 -21.78
CA LEU A 349 -12.78 -15.77 -21.35
C LEU A 349 -13.51 -16.42 -22.53
N PRO A 350 -13.46 -17.75 -22.65
CA PRO A 350 -14.28 -18.44 -23.62
C PRO A 350 -15.75 -18.25 -23.31
N ASP A 351 -16.58 -18.12 -24.36
CA ASP A 351 -18.04 -18.08 -24.18
C ASP A 351 -18.54 -19.44 -23.72
N GLY A 352 -19.37 -19.46 -22.69
CA GLY A 352 -19.96 -20.70 -22.16
C GLY A 352 -20.95 -20.43 -21.03
N ASP A 353 -21.84 -21.40 -20.82
CA ASP A 353 -22.75 -21.38 -19.67
C ASP A 353 -21.97 -21.59 -18.35
N PHE A 354 -20.87 -22.33 -18.46
CA PHE A 354 -19.89 -22.54 -17.38
C PHE A 354 -18.49 -22.27 -17.89
N VAL A 355 -17.73 -21.52 -17.10
CA VAL A 355 -16.33 -21.18 -17.41
C VAL A 355 -15.46 -21.50 -16.19
N ASP A 356 -14.41 -22.29 -16.42
CA ASP A 356 -13.34 -22.53 -15.46
C ASP A 356 -12.09 -21.74 -15.90
N ALA A 357 -11.75 -20.71 -15.15
CA ALA A 357 -10.63 -19.83 -15.44
C ALA A 357 -9.71 -19.68 -14.22
N PRO A 358 -8.38 -19.65 -14.42
CA PRO A 358 -7.45 -19.48 -13.32
C PRO A 358 -7.58 -18.10 -12.68
N GLY A 359 -7.60 -18.06 -11.37
CA GLY A 359 -7.64 -16.81 -10.57
C GLY A 359 -6.29 -16.12 -10.43
N ALA A 360 -5.20 -16.79 -10.82
CA ALA A 360 -3.82 -16.29 -10.76
C ALA A 360 -2.97 -16.97 -11.84
N THR A 361 -1.87 -16.35 -12.21
CA THR A 361 -0.90 -16.91 -13.15
C THR A 361 0.19 -17.65 -12.37
N THR A 362 0.54 -18.86 -12.77
CA THR A 362 1.58 -19.67 -12.14
C THR A 362 2.94 -19.02 -12.30
N ILE A 363 3.68 -18.82 -11.21
CA ILE A 363 5.08 -18.39 -11.23
C ILE A 363 5.95 -19.64 -11.28
N LEU A 364 6.68 -19.83 -12.36
CA LEU A 364 7.63 -20.93 -12.50
C LEU A 364 8.80 -20.76 -11.55
N GLY A 365 9.31 -19.53 -11.44
CA GLY A 365 10.38 -19.17 -10.53
C GLY A 365 10.68 -17.68 -10.56
N ALA A 366 11.32 -17.20 -9.50
CA ALA A 366 11.82 -15.85 -9.42
C ALA A 366 13.14 -15.80 -8.64
N ALA A 367 14.00 -14.85 -9.00
CA ALA A 367 15.24 -14.58 -8.30
C ALA A 367 15.39 -13.07 -8.05
N LYS A 368 15.92 -12.71 -6.88
CA LYS A 368 16.08 -11.32 -6.45
C LYS A 368 17.44 -11.12 -5.79
N LEU A 369 18.21 -10.15 -6.27
CA LEU A 369 19.47 -9.70 -5.68
C LEU A 369 19.25 -8.34 -5.04
N THR A 370 19.58 -8.23 -3.76
CA THR A 370 19.44 -6.95 -3.02
C THR A 370 20.65 -6.71 -2.14
N GLY A 371 21.00 -5.44 -1.94
CA GLY A 371 21.99 -5.04 -0.95
C GLY A 371 22.64 -3.71 -1.24
N ARG A 372 23.67 -3.41 -0.44
CA ARG A 372 24.41 -2.15 -0.50
C ARG A 372 25.91 -2.43 -0.43
N LEU A 373 26.65 -1.92 -1.39
CA LEU A 373 28.10 -2.02 -1.43
C LEU A 373 28.77 -1.00 -0.48
N ALA A 374 30.00 -1.24 -0.09
CA ALA A 374 30.78 -0.30 0.73
C ALA A 374 30.95 1.08 0.10
N SER A 375 30.85 1.19 -1.22
CA SER A 375 30.83 2.47 -1.97
C SER A 375 29.57 3.30 -1.76
N GLY A 376 28.56 2.79 -1.03
CA GLY A 376 27.25 3.42 -0.89
C GLY A 376 26.27 3.09 -2.03
N LEU A 377 26.69 2.27 -3.01
CA LEU A 377 25.81 1.83 -4.10
C LEU A 377 24.83 0.76 -3.59
N ARG A 378 23.54 1.04 -3.69
CA ARG A 378 22.46 0.08 -3.46
C ARG A 378 22.08 -0.59 -4.77
N ILE A 379 21.89 -1.89 -4.71
CA ILE A 379 21.55 -2.71 -5.86
C ILE A 379 20.28 -3.49 -5.55
N GLY A 380 19.32 -3.40 -6.44
CA GLY A 380 18.16 -4.26 -6.50
C GLY A 380 18.02 -4.83 -7.91
N ALA A 381 17.93 -6.13 -8.06
CA ALA A 381 17.60 -6.77 -9.33
C ALA A 381 16.61 -7.91 -9.09
N LEU A 382 15.65 -8.06 -9.98
CA LEU A 382 14.67 -9.15 -9.93
C LEU A 382 14.44 -9.69 -11.33
N ALA A 383 14.37 -11.01 -11.44
CA ALA A 383 13.93 -11.73 -12.63
C ALA A 383 12.86 -12.74 -12.22
N ALA A 384 11.81 -12.87 -13.01
CA ALA A 384 10.75 -13.85 -12.77
C ALA A 384 10.16 -14.35 -14.08
N ALA A 385 9.73 -15.61 -14.09
CA ALA A 385 9.03 -16.24 -15.21
C ALA A 385 7.68 -16.79 -14.75
N THR A 386 6.64 -16.52 -15.54
CA THR A 386 5.28 -17.06 -15.33
C THR A 386 4.91 -18.02 -16.45
N ASP A 387 4.04 -18.95 -16.13
CA ASP A 387 3.58 -19.94 -17.10
C ASP A 387 2.41 -19.41 -17.96
N ARG A 388 2.07 -20.20 -18.95
CA ARG A 388 0.87 -20.01 -19.77
C ARG A 388 -0.35 -20.52 -19.03
N GLU A 389 -1.44 -19.75 -19.02
CA GLU A 389 -2.70 -20.16 -18.39
C GLU A 389 -3.80 -20.34 -19.45
N GLU A 390 -4.65 -21.32 -19.19
CA GLU A 390 -5.78 -21.65 -20.05
C GLU A 390 -7.08 -21.64 -19.25
N ALA A 391 -8.17 -21.22 -19.90
CA ALA A 391 -9.53 -21.33 -19.38
C ALA A 391 -10.30 -22.33 -20.22
N SER A 392 -11.23 -23.03 -19.58
CA SER A 392 -12.15 -23.96 -20.20
C SER A 392 -13.58 -23.44 -20.12
N ALA A 393 -14.37 -23.60 -21.16
CA ALA A 393 -15.79 -23.31 -21.16
C ALA A 393 -16.60 -24.50 -21.60
N PHE A 394 -17.82 -24.58 -21.10
CA PHE A 394 -18.80 -25.60 -21.46
C PHE A 394 -20.11 -24.90 -21.77
N LEU A 395 -20.63 -25.19 -22.99
CA LEU A 395 -21.95 -24.76 -23.43
C LEU A 395 -22.92 -25.93 -23.25
N LEU A 396 -24.04 -25.65 -22.64
CA LEU A 396 -25.13 -26.60 -22.52
C LEU A 396 -25.76 -26.88 -23.92
N PRO A 397 -26.38 -28.07 -24.13
CA PRO A 397 -27.15 -28.32 -25.33
C PRO A 397 -28.27 -27.28 -25.42
N ASP A 398 -28.47 -26.70 -26.60
CA ASP A 398 -29.56 -25.80 -26.87
C ASP A 398 -30.70 -26.51 -27.62
N PRO A 399 -31.81 -26.82 -26.91
CA PRO A 399 -32.95 -27.50 -27.54
C PRO A 399 -33.62 -26.69 -28.65
N SER A 400 -33.46 -25.36 -28.65
CA SER A 400 -34.11 -24.51 -29.63
C SER A 400 -33.39 -24.49 -30.99
N THR A 401 -32.07 -24.68 -30.96
CA THR A 401 -31.24 -24.72 -32.18
C THR A 401 -30.78 -26.13 -32.53
N GLY A 402 -31.01 -27.13 -31.65
CA GLY A 402 -30.50 -28.46 -31.79
C GLY A 402 -28.97 -28.60 -31.61
N ALA A 403 -28.32 -27.57 -31.10
CA ALA A 403 -26.89 -27.57 -30.85
C ALA A 403 -26.54 -28.56 -29.73
N ALA A 404 -25.56 -29.41 -29.94
CA ALA A 404 -25.03 -30.34 -28.93
C ALA A 404 -24.18 -29.58 -27.91
N ALA A 405 -23.99 -30.20 -26.73
CA ALA A 405 -23.05 -29.71 -25.75
C ALA A 405 -21.64 -29.54 -26.35
N PHE A 406 -20.97 -28.45 -26.04
CA PHE A 406 -19.66 -28.17 -26.60
C PHE A 406 -18.71 -27.68 -25.49
N SER A 407 -17.49 -28.23 -25.48
CA SER A 407 -16.39 -27.80 -24.59
C SER A 407 -15.34 -27.10 -25.43
N SER A 408 -14.86 -25.96 -24.92
CA SER A 408 -13.75 -25.23 -25.52
C SER A 408 -12.66 -24.95 -24.47
N ARG A 409 -11.41 -24.89 -24.92
CA ARG A 409 -10.26 -24.52 -24.09
C ARG A 409 -9.47 -23.45 -24.82
N MET A 410 -9.03 -22.43 -24.07
CA MET A 410 -8.44 -21.25 -24.63
C MET A 410 -7.35 -20.69 -23.74
N THR A 411 -6.25 -20.23 -24.34
CA THR A 411 -5.23 -19.48 -23.63
C THR A 411 -5.80 -18.13 -23.17
N VAL A 412 -5.67 -17.83 -21.87
CA VAL A 412 -6.09 -16.56 -21.26
C VAL A 412 -4.92 -15.74 -20.75
N GLN A 413 -3.73 -16.34 -20.64
CA GLN A 413 -2.49 -15.66 -20.30
C GLN A 413 -1.33 -16.36 -21.01
N PRO A 414 -0.48 -15.65 -21.77
CA PRO A 414 0.75 -16.21 -22.33
C PRO A 414 1.82 -16.33 -21.24
N ARG A 415 2.81 -17.19 -21.46
CA ARG A 415 4.05 -17.16 -20.69
C ARG A 415 4.67 -15.77 -20.76
N ALA A 416 5.19 -15.27 -19.61
CA ALA A 416 5.83 -13.97 -19.55
C ALA A 416 7.09 -14.03 -18.68
N ASP A 417 8.11 -13.28 -19.12
CA ASP A 417 9.35 -13.06 -18.40
C ASP A 417 9.41 -11.59 -17.95
N PHE A 418 9.79 -11.38 -16.69
CA PHE A 418 9.86 -10.08 -16.02
C PHE A 418 11.28 -9.79 -15.56
N GLY A 419 11.73 -8.57 -15.76
CA GLY A 419 13.02 -8.09 -15.28
C GLY A 419 12.90 -6.72 -14.62
N VAL A 420 13.61 -6.52 -13.51
CA VAL A 420 13.74 -5.23 -12.83
C VAL A 420 15.17 -5.03 -12.39
N VAL A 421 15.74 -3.85 -12.65
CA VAL A 421 17.05 -3.44 -12.15
C VAL A 421 16.92 -2.07 -11.51
N ARG A 422 17.41 -1.94 -10.30
CA ARG A 422 17.47 -0.69 -9.53
C ARG A 422 18.88 -0.46 -9.02
N LEU A 423 19.42 0.70 -9.31
CA LEU A 423 20.70 1.17 -8.79
C LEU A 423 20.46 2.51 -8.08
N GLN A 424 21.05 2.71 -6.92
CA GLN A 424 20.97 3.97 -6.20
C GLN A 424 22.29 4.26 -5.51
N GLN A 425 22.91 5.38 -5.87
CA GLN A 425 24.17 5.84 -5.28
C GLN A 425 23.91 6.95 -4.27
N GLU A 426 24.51 6.79 -3.09
CA GLU A 426 24.59 7.89 -2.13
C GLU A 426 25.72 8.85 -2.51
N VAL A 427 25.44 10.15 -2.40
CA VAL A 427 26.37 11.21 -2.77
C VAL A 427 26.42 12.29 -1.69
N GLY A 428 27.62 12.75 -1.37
CA GLY A 428 27.86 13.81 -0.41
C GLY A 428 27.63 13.41 1.05
N LYS A 429 27.81 14.39 1.96
CA LYS A 429 27.71 14.17 3.43
C LYS A 429 26.28 14.21 3.96
N SER A 430 25.33 14.71 3.19
CA SER A 430 23.92 14.87 3.58
C SER A 430 23.06 13.68 3.16
N ALA A 431 23.68 12.54 2.78
CA ALA A 431 22.98 11.36 2.29
C ALA A 431 22.00 11.66 1.14
N SER A 432 22.39 12.56 0.22
CA SER A 432 21.68 12.75 -1.04
C SER A 432 21.80 11.48 -1.89
N THR A 433 20.80 11.21 -2.73
CA THR A 433 20.82 10.00 -3.57
C THR A 433 20.55 10.33 -5.03
N ILE A 434 21.17 9.58 -5.92
CA ILE A 434 20.87 9.55 -7.36
C ILE A 434 20.61 8.08 -7.70
N GLY A 435 19.56 7.81 -8.44
CA GLY A 435 19.15 6.46 -8.74
C GLY A 435 18.77 6.24 -10.21
N PHE A 436 18.72 4.98 -10.58
CA PHE A 436 18.28 4.50 -11.89
C PHE A 436 17.44 3.25 -11.70
N ILE A 437 16.30 3.18 -12.36
CA ILE A 437 15.45 1.98 -12.42
C ILE A 437 15.16 1.64 -13.87
N ALA A 438 15.19 0.34 -14.19
CA ALA A 438 14.69 -0.18 -15.46
C ALA A 438 13.81 -1.40 -15.21
N THR A 439 12.72 -1.52 -15.98
CA THR A 439 11.85 -2.70 -15.95
C THR A 439 11.62 -3.20 -17.37
N GLY A 440 11.40 -4.50 -17.50
CA GLY A 440 11.09 -5.14 -18.77
C GLY A 440 10.12 -6.29 -18.60
N VAL A 441 9.23 -6.45 -19.55
CA VAL A 441 8.32 -7.60 -19.66
C VAL A 441 8.34 -8.08 -21.10
N HIS A 442 8.57 -9.38 -21.28
CA HIS A 442 8.43 -10.06 -22.56
C HIS A 442 7.37 -11.14 -22.45
N ARG A 443 6.46 -11.20 -23.42
CA ARG A 443 5.42 -12.24 -23.52
C ARG A 443 5.65 -13.12 -24.74
N ALA A 444 5.63 -14.43 -24.53
CA ALA A 444 5.75 -15.41 -25.60
C ALA A 444 4.44 -15.47 -26.42
N LEU A 445 4.25 -14.51 -27.30
CA LEU A 445 3.11 -14.38 -28.21
C LEU A 445 3.56 -14.75 -29.64
N GLY A 446 2.94 -15.77 -30.22
CA GLY A 446 3.14 -16.14 -31.63
C GLY A 446 2.42 -15.20 -32.59
N GLU A 447 2.76 -15.23 -33.88
CA GLU A 447 2.16 -14.36 -34.90
C GLU A 447 0.64 -14.54 -35.05
N ASN A 448 0.12 -15.75 -34.82
CA ASN A 448 -1.31 -16.06 -34.87
C ASN A 448 -1.93 -16.28 -33.49
N ASP A 449 -1.26 -15.85 -32.42
CA ASP A 449 -1.79 -15.97 -31.07
C ASP A 449 -2.92 -14.96 -30.88
N ARG A 450 -4.11 -15.46 -30.54
CA ARG A 450 -5.27 -14.63 -30.26
C ARG A 450 -4.99 -13.58 -29.17
N MET A 451 -4.10 -13.88 -28.23
CA MET A 451 -3.72 -12.94 -27.18
C MET A 451 -2.85 -11.79 -27.68
N ALA A 452 -2.18 -11.91 -28.84
CA ALA A 452 -1.38 -10.84 -29.42
C ALA A 452 -2.22 -9.59 -29.73
N GLY A 453 -3.50 -9.73 -30.09
CA GLY A 453 -4.42 -8.61 -30.27
C GLY A 453 -4.93 -7.98 -28.94
N TRP A 454 -4.60 -8.57 -27.79
CA TRP A 454 -5.06 -8.12 -26.47
C TRP A 454 -3.95 -7.56 -25.60
N LEU A 455 -2.79 -8.18 -25.62
CA LEU A 455 -1.65 -7.85 -24.76
C LEU A 455 -0.47 -7.41 -25.64
N PRO A 456 0.28 -6.39 -25.20
CA PRO A 456 1.54 -6.07 -25.86
C PRO A 456 2.54 -7.20 -25.65
N ARG A 457 3.40 -7.45 -26.64
CA ARG A 457 4.46 -8.44 -26.57
C ARG A 457 5.58 -8.01 -25.65
N ASP A 458 6.05 -6.79 -25.86
CA ASP A 458 7.19 -6.22 -25.15
C ASP A 458 6.82 -4.93 -24.46
N ALA A 459 7.27 -4.74 -23.23
CA ALA A 459 7.16 -3.49 -22.50
C ALA A 459 8.45 -3.22 -21.74
N ALA A 460 8.95 -2.01 -21.83
CA ALA A 460 10.16 -1.58 -21.13
C ALA A 460 10.00 -0.17 -20.57
N THR A 461 10.58 0.06 -19.39
CA THR A 461 10.68 1.39 -18.80
C THR A 461 12.09 1.64 -18.28
N ALA A 462 12.52 2.89 -18.30
CA ALA A 462 13.76 3.31 -17.65
C ALA A 462 13.57 4.70 -17.05
N ALA A 463 14.10 4.92 -15.85
CA ALA A 463 14.04 6.23 -15.21
C ALA A 463 15.29 6.51 -14.37
N ALA A 464 15.67 7.78 -14.32
CA ALA A 464 16.57 8.32 -13.32
C ALA A 464 15.78 9.06 -12.25
N ASP A 465 16.20 8.96 -11.00
CA ASP A 465 15.61 9.71 -9.89
C ASP A 465 16.70 10.28 -8.97
N TRP A 466 16.34 11.30 -8.22
CA TRP A 466 17.25 11.97 -7.29
C TRP A 466 16.52 12.44 -6.04
N ASN A 467 17.26 12.51 -4.94
CA ASN A 467 16.86 13.17 -3.70
C ASN A 467 18.08 13.92 -3.16
N LEU A 468 18.14 15.21 -3.42
CA LEU A 468 19.25 16.08 -3.05
C LEU A 468 18.90 16.86 -1.77
N ARG A 469 19.71 16.72 -0.75
CA ARG A 469 19.51 17.32 0.58
C ARG A 469 20.50 18.48 0.80
N PHE A 470 19.97 19.60 1.26
CA PHE A 470 20.74 20.82 1.49
C PHE A 470 20.58 21.27 2.94
N LYS A 471 21.56 22.03 3.45
CA LYS A 471 21.58 22.58 4.82
C LYS A 471 21.25 21.52 5.89
N GLY A 472 21.95 20.39 5.85
CA GLY A 472 21.71 19.31 6.81
C GLY A 472 20.33 18.65 6.70
N GLY A 473 19.69 18.71 5.53
CA GLY A 473 18.37 18.13 5.29
C GLY A 473 17.20 19.08 5.57
N GLU A 474 17.46 20.38 5.85
CA GLU A 474 16.36 21.35 5.99
C GLU A 474 15.58 21.51 4.68
N TYR A 475 16.28 21.47 3.54
CA TYR A 475 15.67 21.54 2.22
C TYR A 475 16.00 20.29 1.41
N GLN A 476 15.02 19.84 0.63
CA GLN A 476 15.17 18.71 -0.27
C GLN A 476 14.66 19.06 -1.66
N LEU A 477 15.42 18.62 -2.68
CA LEU A 477 15.02 18.64 -4.07
C LEU A 477 15.00 17.21 -4.58
N SER A 478 13.82 16.65 -4.80
CA SER A 478 13.65 15.30 -5.33
C SER A 478 12.87 15.30 -6.63
N GLY A 479 13.00 14.25 -7.41
CA GLY A 479 12.29 14.12 -8.66
C GLY A 479 12.68 12.87 -9.43
N ASP A 480 12.05 12.70 -10.58
CA ASP A 480 12.38 11.65 -11.54
C ASP A 480 12.20 12.12 -12.98
N ALA A 481 12.87 11.44 -13.87
CA ALA A 481 12.67 11.53 -15.31
C ALA A 481 12.75 10.12 -15.90
N GLY A 482 11.67 9.68 -16.54
CA GLY A 482 11.56 8.33 -17.05
C GLY A 482 10.89 8.25 -18.40
N VAL A 483 11.18 7.17 -19.11
CA VAL A 483 10.62 6.83 -20.41
C VAL A 483 9.97 5.45 -20.36
N SER A 484 8.98 5.25 -21.21
CA SER A 484 8.35 3.95 -21.43
C SER A 484 8.24 3.65 -22.89
N HIS A 485 8.41 2.38 -23.26
CA HIS A 485 8.19 1.83 -24.58
C HIS A 485 7.38 0.55 -24.46
N VAL A 486 6.26 0.47 -25.18
CA VAL A 486 5.43 -0.72 -25.24
C VAL A 486 5.21 -1.08 -26.70
N ALA A 487 5.45 -2.34 -27.10
CA ALA A 487 5.35 -2.83 -28.46
C ALA A 487 4.51 -4.08 -28.57
N GLY A 488 3.78 -4.23 -29.67
CA GLY A 488 2.92 -5.38 -29.91
C GLY A 488 2.13 -5.28 -31.20
N ASP A 489 1.12 -6.14 -31.32
CA ASP A 489 0.17 -6.09 -32.43
C ASP A 489 -0.61 -4.77 -32.46
N THR A 490 -0.98 -4.33 -33.66
CA THR A 490 -1.75 -3.10 -33.87
C THR A 490 -3.07 -3.07 -33.08
N ALA A 491 -3.73 -4.22 -32.90
CA ALA A 491 -4.96 -4.33 -32.14
C ALA A 491 -4.70 -4.13 -30.63
N ALA A 492 -3.62 -4.69 -30.09
CA ALA A 492 -3.21 -4.49 -28.70
C ALA A 492 -2.87 -3.01 -28.44
N ILE A 493 -2.04 -2.41 -29.28
CA ILE A 493 -1.66 -1.00 -29.15
C ILE A 493 -2.88 -0.08 -29.32
N ARG A 494 -3.82 -0.39 -30.21
CA ARG A 494 -5.08 0.34 -30.33
C ARG A 494 -5.90 0.27 -29.05
N ARG A 495 -6.01 -0.90 -28.39
CA ARG A 495 -6.69 -1.06 -27.09
C ARG A 495 -6.05 -0.18 -26.04
N MET A 496 -4.73 -0.14 -25.99
CA MET A 496 -4.00 0.74 -25.07
C MET A 496 -4.29 2.21 -25.34
N GLN A 497 -4.32 2.65 -26.60
CA GLN A 497 -4.69 4.01 -26.96
C GLN A 497 -6.12 4.37 -26.49
N MET A 498 -7.04 3.41 -26.54
CA MET A 498 -8.44 3.59 -26.16
C MET A 498 -8.74 3.33 -24.68
N SER A 499 -7.75 2.88 -23.91
CA SER A 499 -7.95 2.54 -22.49
C SER A 499 -8.32 3.73 -21.63
N SER A 500 -8.90 3.47 -20.43
CA SER A 500 -9.27 4.50 -19.45
C SER A 500 -8.09 5.36 -19.00
N ALA A 501 -6.87 4.87 -19.15
CA ALA A 501 -5.68 5.62 -18.78
C ALA A 501 -5.43 6.84 -19.67
N ARG A 502 -5.94 6.89 -20.92
CA ARG A 502 -5.58 7.95 -21.87
C ARG A 502 -6.67 8.41 -22.85
N TYR A 503 -7.61 7.54 -23.25
CA TYR A 503 -8.75 7.85 -24.12
C TYR A 503 -8.40 8.65 -25.39
N TYR A 504 -7.53 8.13 -26.27
CA TYR A 504 -7.17 8.78 -27.55
C TYR A 504 -8.37 8.94 -28.52
N GLN A 505 -9.44 8.19 -28.31
CA GLN A 505 -10.67 8.27 -29.07
C GLN A 505 -11.53 9.50 -28.76
N ARG A 506 -11.15 10.33 -27.79
CA ARG A 506 -11.91 11.54 -27.45
C ARG A 506 -12.05 12.45 -28.67
N PRO A 507 -13.27 12.73 -29.13
CA PRO A 507 -13.48 13.42 -30.37
C PRO A 507 -13.15 14.93 -30.32
N ASP A 508 -13.10 15.53 -29.12
CA ASP A 508 -12.77 16.92 -28.87
C ASP A 508 -11.33 17.14 -28.36
N ALA A 509 -10.47 16.11 -28.45
CA ALA A 509 -9.04 16.20 -28.23
C ALA A 509 -8.31 16.23 -29.58
N ASP A 510 -7.80 17.39 -29.98
CA ASP A 510 -7.12 17.58 -31.25
C ASP A 510 -5.65 17.18 -31.27
N TYR A 511 -5.03 17.09 -30.09
CA TYR A 511 -3.61 16.76 -29.89
C TYR A 511 -3.31 15.27 -29.80
N VAL A 512 -4.33 14.41 -29.66
CA VAL A 512 -4.22 12.95 -29.66
C VAL A 512 -5.30 12.35 -30.55
N LYS A 513 -4.93 11.26 -31.27
CA LYS A 513 -5.86 10.50 -32.10
C LYS A 513 -5.50 9.03 -32.06
N VAL A 514 -6.51 8.17 -32.20
CA VAL A 514 -6.29 6.73 -32.36
C VAL A 514 -5.64 6.45 -33.70
N ASP A 515 -4.41 5.96 -33.67
CA ASP A 515 -3.70 5.47 -34.84
C ASP A 515 -3.82 3.93 -34.87
N ARG A 516 -4.54 3.42 -35.87
CA ARG A 516 -4.83 2.00 -36.05
C ARG A 516 -3.65 1.21 -36.62
N THR A 517 -2.63 1.87 -37.11
CA THR A 517 -1.45 1.24 -37.73
C THR A 517 -0.28 1.13 -36.75
N ARG A 518 -0.37 1.78 -35.62
CA ARG A 518 0.70 1.86 -34.64
C ARG A 518 0.95 0.50 -33.98
N THR A 519 2.21 0.10 -33.90
CA THR A 519 2.70 -1.13 -33.26
C THR A 519 3.46 -0.86 -31.95
N SER A 520 3.66 0.41 -31.61
CA SER A 520 4.29 0.81 -30.35
C SER A 520 3.65 2.04 -29.74
N LEU A 521 3.85 2.22 -28.45
CA LEU A 521 3.45 3.39 -27.69
C LEU A 521 4.62 3.86 -26.81
N ASP A 522 5.01 5.12 -26.95
CA ASP A 522 6.15 5.72 -26.26
C ASP A 522 5.70 6.90 -25.40
N GLY A 523 6.34 7.08 -24.24
CA GLY A 523 5.99 8.19 -23.40
C GLY A 523 7.07 8.57 -22.40
N ILE A 524 6.86 9.75 -21.79
CA ILE A 524 7.77 10.36 -20.80
C ILE A 524 6.97 10.66 -19.53
N ASN A 525 7.58 10.41 -18.38
CA ASN A 525 7.16 10.87 -17.07
C ASN A 525 8.26 11.70 -16.44
N THR A 526 7.92 12.80 -15.79
CA THR A 526 8.87 13.58 -15.01
C THR A 526 8.16 14.19 -13.80
N SER A 527 8.88 14.26 -12.69
CA SER A 527 8.41 14.97 -11.50
C SER A 527 9.54 15.78 -10.87
N LEU A 528 9.16 16.83 -10.17
CA LEU A 528 10.05 17.66 -9.39
C LEU A 528 9.34 18.05 -8.10
N ASN A 529 9.99 17.80 -6.97
CA ASN A 529 9.53 18.16 -5.63
C ASN A 529 10.59 19.01 -4.94
N LEU A 530 10.25 20.22 -4.58
CA LEU A 530 11.07 21.11 -3.77
C LEU A 530 10.38 21.35 -2.45
N GLU A 531 11.05 21.02 -1.36
CA GLU A 531 10.44 21.14 -0.04
C GLU A 531 11.40 21.69 1.03
N ARG A 532 10.82 22.36 1.99
CA ARG A 532 11.42 22.58 3.29
C ARG A 532 10.92 21.49 4.23
N ALA A 533 11.71 20.41 4.34
CA ALA A 533 11.35 19.21 5.08
C ALA A 533 11.46 19.38 6.60
N ASN A 534 12.41 20.24 7.06
CA ASN A 534 12.70 20.49 8.47
C ASN A 534 12.54 21.96 8.83
N GLY A 535 12.09 22.22 10.04
CA GLY A 535 11.88 23.57 10.55
C GLY A 535 11.00 23.55 11.79
N ARG A 536 11.05 24.61 12.58
CA ARG A 536 10.30 24.68 13.83
C ARG A 536 8.79 24.77 13.61
N HIS A 537 8.34 25.69 12.75
CA HIS A 537 6.92 25.98 12.57
C HIS A 537 6.46 25.81 11.12
N TRP A 538 7.15 26.47 10.18
CA TRP A 538 6.72 26.52 8.80
C TRP A 538 7.44 25.52 7.92
N LEU A 539 6.66 24.66 7.28
CA LEU A 539 7.12 23.74 6.23
C LEU A 539 6.36 24.06 4.96
N TRP A 540 6.95 23.78 3.82
CA TRP A 540 6.29 23.95 2.55
C TRP A 540 6.83 22.95 1.51
N THR A 541 5.98 22.62 0.56
CA THR A 541 6.29 21.73 -0.56
C THR A 541 5.72 22.30 -1.83
N ILE A 542 6.48 22.25 -2.90
CA ILE A 542 6.05 22.55 -4.27
C ILE A 542 6.36 21.32 -5.10
N PHE A 543 5.31 20.67 -5.62
CA PHE A 543 5.42 19.47 -6.43
C PHE A 543 4.88 19.75 -7.83
N ALA A 544 5.69 19.47 -8.86
CA ALA A 544 5.30 19.55 -10.26
C ALA A 544 5.50 18.18 -10.92
N PHE A 545 4.59 17.82 -11.81
CA PHE A 545 4.58 16.53 -12.46
C PHE A 545 4.06 16.65 -13.89
N ALA A 546 4.64 15.89 -14.82
CA ALA A 546 4.16 15.79 -16.19
C ALA A 546 4.30 14.35 -16.70
N ARG A 547 3.23 13.83 -17.28
CA ARG A 547 3.16 12.49 -17.87
C ARG A 547 2.49 12.57 -19.24
N THR A 548 3.25 12.29 -20.30
CA THR A 548 2.74 12.37 -21.67
C THR A 548 1.64 11.33 -21.94
N PRO A 549 0.78 11.57 -22.94
CA PRO A 549 -0.33 10.66 -23.26
C PRO A 549 0.10 9.22 -23.56
N GLY A 550 1.29 9.04 -24.17
CA GLY A 550 1.82 7.73 -24.54
C GLY A 550 2.50 6.95 -23.43
N PHE A 551 2.77 7.56 -22.26
CA PHE A 551 3.45 6.88 -21.17
C PHE A 551 2.63 5.73 -20.60
N ASP A 552 3.28 4.56 -20.42
CA ASP A 552 2.68 3.39 -19.79
C ASP A 552 3.70 2.56 -19.01
N VAL A 553 3.34 2.17 -17.80
CA VAL A 553 4.13 1.28 -16.95
C VAL A 553 3.35 0.05 -16.51
N ASN A 554 2.09 -0.12 -16.94
CA ASN A 554 1.17 -1.09 -16.39
C ASN A 554 1.55 -2.56 -16.62
N ASP A 555 2.51 -2.85 -17.47
CA ASP A 555 2.97 -4.23 -17.67
C ASP A 555 3.82 -4.74 -16.51
N ALA A 556 4.71 -3.93 -15.97
CA ALA A 556 5.52 -4.24 -14.79
C ALA A 556 5.16 -3.38 -13.58
N GLY A 557 4.54 -2.23 -13.77
CA GLY A 557 4.23 -1.22 -12.77
C GLY A 557 2.74 -1.00 -12.55
N ALA A 558 2.40 0.19 -12.03
CA ALA A 558 1.02 0.59 -11.74
C ALA A 558 0.77 2.05 -12.09
N MET A 559 -0.23 2.30 -12.90
CA MET A 559 -0.63 3.63 -13.33
C MET A 559 -2.13 3.64 -13.67
N SER A 560 -2.87 4.61 -13.14
CA SER A 560 -4.29 4.81 -13.46
C SER A 560 -4.49 5.79 -14.62
N ARG A 561 -3.60 6.79 -14.78
CA ARG A 561 -3.79 7.86 -15.76
C ARG A 561 -2.46 8.30 -16.38
N ALA A 562 -2.46 8.51 -17.69
CA ALA A 562 -1.49 9.27 -18.48
C ALA A 562 -2.07 10.67 -18.80
N ASP A 563 -1.45 11.41 -19.70
CA ASP A 563 -1.96 12.69 -20.22
C ASP A 563 -2.25 13.71 -19.12
N SER A 564 -1.23 14.02 -18.31
CA SER A 564 -1.40 14.86 -17.13
C SER A 564 -0.19 15.76 -16.89
N LYS A 565 -0.45 17.03 -16.59
CA LYS A 565 0.48 18.01 -16.02
C LYS A 565 -0.14 18.52 -14.72
N GLN A 566 0.62 18.50 -13.64
CA GLN A 566 0.11 18.78 -12.30
C GLN A 566 1.04 19.73 -11.54
N LEU A 567 0.45 20.58 -10.73
CA LEU A 567 1.15 21.42 -9.77
C LEU A 567 0.41 21.34 -8.43
N ASP A 568 1.14 20.96 -7.39
CA ASP A 568 0.68 20.93 -6.01
C ASP A 568 1.53 21.84 -5.15
N THR A 569 0.91 22.53 -4.22
CA THR A 569 1.63 23.29 -3.20
C THR A 569 1.04 23.03 -1.83
N TYR A 570 1.91 22.87 -0.86
CA TYR A 570 1.54 22.68 0.54
C TYR A 570 2.23 23.74 1.39
N LEU A 571 1.48 24.34 2.31
CA LEU A 571 2.01 25.22 3.34
C LEU A 571 1.50 24.74 4.68
N THR A 572 2.42 24.26 5.53
CA THR A 572 2.10 23.72 6.86
C THR A 572 2.66 24.61 7.95
N TYR A 573 1.80 24.99 8.89
CA TYR A 573 2.21 25.51 10.19
C TYR A 573 2.06 24.40 11.23
N ARG A 574 3.08 24.22 12.07
CA ARG A 574 3.01 23.24 13.17
C ARG A 574 3.56 23.82 14.47
N GLU A 575 2.94 23.46 15.57
CA GLU A 575 3.44 23.69 16.93
C GLU A 575 3.58 22.33 17.63
N LYS A 576 4.80 21.99 18.00
CA LYS A 576 5.11 20.73 18.67
C LYS A 576 5.30 20.86 20.17
N LYS A 577 5.39 22.08 20.68
CA LYS A 577 5.48 22.33 22.13
C LYS A 577 4.08 22.39 22.74
N PRO A 578 3.88 21.69 23.86
CA PRO A 578 2.61 21.75 24.58
C PRO A 578 2.24 23.17 24.99
N ASN A 579 0.96 23.53 24.83
CA ASN A 579 0.36 24.77 25.33
C ASN A 579 -0.79 24.49 26.33
N ALA A 580 -1.66 25.42 26.62
CA ALA A 580 -2.75 25.25 27.59
C ALA A 580 -3.78 24.18 27.14
N LEU A 581 -4.03 24.03 25.85
CA LEU A 581 -5.08 23.15 25.29
C LEU A 581 -4.52 21.91 24.62
N PHE A 582 -3.41 22.04 23.90
CA PHE A 582 -2.88 21.01 23.02
C PHE A 582 -1.50 20.53 23.46
N GLN A 583 -1.21 19.27 23.23
CA GLN A 583 0.14 18.69 23.22
C GLN A 583 0.90 19.17 21.98
N ASN A 584 0.26 19.11 20.83
CA ASN A 584 0.75 19.64 19.56
C ASN A 584 -0.42 19.89 18.60
N TYR A 585 -0.18 20.69 17.58
CA TYR A 585 -1.13 20.86 16.48
C TYR A 585 -0.42 21.26 15.19
N SER A 586 -1.08 21.01 14.08
CA SER A 586 -0.66 21.49 12.77
C SER A 586 -1.85 21.87 11.91
N THR A 587 -1.62 22.79 10.98
CA THR A 587 -2.56 23.09 9.90
C THR A 587 -1.83 23.18 8.59
N THR A 588 -2.43 22.62 7.54
CA THR A 588 -1.86 22.58 6.19
C THR A 588 -2.86 23.17 5.21
N LEU A 589 -2.40 24.07 4.37
CA LEU A 589 -3.10 24.56 3.20
C LEU A 589 -2.48 23.90 1.98
N GLU A 590 -3.31 23.28 1.15
CA GLU A 590 -2.95 22.64 -0.11
C GLU A 590 -3.66 23.32 -1.26
N THR A 591 -2.94 23.56 -2.36
CA THR A 591 -3.55 23.92 -3.64
C THR A 591 -3.11 22.94 -4.70
N TYR A 592 -4.05 22.54 -5.52
CA TYR A 592 -3.86 21.55 -6.58
C TYR A 592 -4.39 22.07 -7.90
N GLY A 593 -3.64 21.84 -8.96
CA GLY A 593 -4.07 22.10 -10.33
C GLY A 593 -3.57 21.03 -11.30
N GLN A 594 -4.46 20.54 -12.17
CA GLN A 594 -4.15 19.55 -13.19
C GLN A 594 -4.66 19.97 -14.56
N LEU A 595 -3.79 19.86 -15.55
CA LEU A 595 -4.10 20.06 -16.97
C LEU A 595 -3.74 18.78 -17.73
N ASP A 596 -4.41 18.50 -18.81
CA ASP A 596 -3.91 17.56 -19.83
C ASP A 596 -2.91 18.24 -20.79
N PHE A 597 -2.40 17.50 -21.76
CA PHE A 597 -1.48 18.04 -22.77
C PHE A 597 -2.17 18.95 -23.79
N GLY A 598 -3.49 18.92 -23.91
CA GLY A 598 -4.31 19.92 -24.62
C GLY A 598 -4.54 21.22 -23.82
N ASN A 599 -3.91 21.37 -22.64
CA ASN A 599 -4.07 22.49 -21.71
C ASN A 599 -5.51 22.68 -21.17
N VAL A 600 -6.31 21.64 -21.18
CA VAL A 600 -7.62 21.65 -20.55
C VAL A 600 -7.47 21.34 -19.06
N ARG A 601 -8.06 22.16 -18.19
CA ARG A 601 -8.05 21.94 -16.75
C ARG A 601 -8.97 20.78 -16.37
N ASN A 602 -8.38 19.66 -15.96
CA ASN A 602 -9.10 18.46 -15.57
C ASN A 602 -9.50 18.43 -14.10
N ALA A 603 -8.68 19.03 -13.24
CA ALA A 603 -8.97 19.18 -11.83
C ALA A 603 -8.30 20.44 -11.25
N ALA A 604 -8.90 21.01 -10.23
CA ALA A 604 -8.27 21.99 -9.37
C ALA A 604 -9.03 22.02 -8.04
N PHE A 605 -8.30 22.16 -6.92
CA PHE A 605 -8.91 22.33 -5.61
C PHE A 605 -8.06 23.14 -4.65
N VAL A 606 -8.70 23.59 -3.59
CA VAL A 606 -8.06 24.14 -2.39
C VAL A 606 -8.53 23.31 -1.21
N ARG A 607 -7.60 22.88 -0.37
CA ARG A 607 -7.84 22.04 0.81
C ARG A 607 -7.14 22.60 2.02
N SER A 608 -7.79 22.50 3.17
CA SER A 608 -7.21 22.79 4.47
C SER A 608 -7.39 21.59 5.40
N ASP A 609 -6.31 21.19 6.03
CA ASP A 609 -6.27 20.14 7.04
C ASP A 609 -5.79 20.74 8.38
N ALA A 610 -6.37 20.28 9.48
CA ALA A 610 -5.88 20.56 10.83
C ALA A 610 -5.82 19.26 11.63
N ALA A 611 -4.69 19.01 12.27
CA ALA A 611 -4.48 17.90 13.19
C ALA A 611 -4.17 18.45 14.58
N LEU A 612 -4.96 18.06 15.57
CA LEU A 612 -4.91 18.54 16.94
C LEU A 612 -4.71 17.35 17.88
N THR A 613 -3.70 17.38 18.75
CA THR A 613 -3.55 16.45 19.87
C THR A 613 -3.81 17.20 21.16
N TRP A 614 -4.88 16.84 21.85
CA TRP A 614 -5.31 17.47 23.09
C TRP A 614 -4.40 17.09 24.27
N LYS A 615 -4.51 17.83 25.38
CA LYS A 615 -3.74 17.53 26.60
C LYS A 615 -3.92 16.13 27.15
N ASN A 616 -5.09 15.55 26.99
CA ASN A 616 -5.41 14.18 27.36
C ASN A 616 -5.02 13.14 26.29
N PHE A 617 -4.23 13.55 25.29
CA PHE A 617 -3.81 12.74 24.14
C PHE A 617 -4.96 12.24 23.22
N TRP A 618 -6.16 12.80 23.37
CA TRP A 618 -7.16 12.63 22.32
C TRP A 618 -6.71 13.39 21.07
N TYR A 619 -7.20 12.98 19.92
CA TYR A 619 -6.91 13.68 18.68
C TYR A 619 -8.20 14.12 17.96
N THR A 620 -8.07 15.17 17.20
CA THR A 620 -9.10 15.66 16.29
C THR A 620 -8.44 16.02 14.97
N ASN A 621 -8.92 15.43 13.88
CA ASN A 621 -8.52 15.78 12.53
C ASN A 621 -9.69 16.45 11.82
N LEU A 622 -9.44 17.61 11.24
CA LEU A 622 -10.40 18.40 10.48
C LEU A 622 -9.87 18.54 9.06
N THR A 623 -10.74 18.27 8.08
CA THR A 623 -10.42 18.53 6.67
C THR A 623 -11.58 19.28 6.03
N ALA A 624 -11.26 20.31 5.28
CA ALA A 624 -12.18 21.01 4.42
C ALA A 624 -11.55 21.21 3.04
N TRP A 625 -12.24 20.87 1.97
CA TRP A 625 -11.76 21.20 0.63
C TRP A 625 -12.89 21.63 -0.31
N GLN A 626 -12.53 22.33 -1.35
CA GLN A 626 -13.41 22.73 -2.43
C GLN A 626 -12.75 22.45 -3.78
N ASP A 627 -13.35 21.55 -4.56
CA ASP A 627 -13.02 21.40 -5.96
C ASP A 627 -13.54 22.59 -6.74
N LEU A 628 -12.76 23.04 -7.69
CA LEU A 628 -13.13 24.09 -8.63
C LEU A 628 -13.69 23.49 -9.93
N PRO A 629 -14.64 24.16 -10.61
CA PRO A 629 -15.19 23.70 -11.86
C PRO A 629 -14.08 23.41 -12.88
N SER A 630 -14.12 22.24 -13.49
CA SER A 630 -13.11 21.74 -14.42
C SER A 630 -13.78 21.00 -15.58
N GLN A 631 -13.00 20.33 -16.43
CA GLN A 631 -13.50 19.50 -17.51
C GLN A 631 -13.03 18.05 -17.30
N SER A 632 -13.94 17.11 -17.24
CA SER A 632 -13.57 15.69 -17.09
C SER A 632 -13.59 14.99 -18.44
N GLY A 633 -12.46 14.35 -18.79
CA GLY A 633 -12.36 13.43 -19.92
C GLY A 633 -12.80 12.01 -19.58
N ASP A 634 -13.07 11.72 -18.29
CA ASP A 634 -13.39 10.37 -17.82
C ASP A 634 -14.89 10.11 -17.69
N LEU A 635 -15.68 11.15 -17.41
CA LEU A 635 -17.12 10.99 -17.17
C LEU A 635 -17.83 10.37 -18.39
N THR A 636 -17.39 10.67 -19.59
CA THR A 636 -17.94 10.16 -20.85
C THR A 636 -17.29 8.87 -21.34
N ARG A 637 -16.35 8.31 -20.57
CA ARG A 637 -15.63 7.05 -20.90
C ARG A 637 -14.99 7.05 -22.30
N GLY A 638 -14.31 8.14 -22.64
CA GLY A 638 -13.64 8.31 -23.93
C GLY A 638 -14.44 9.09 -24.96
N GLY A 639 -15.56 9.65 -24.57
CA GLY A 639 -16.29 10.68 -25.33
C GLY A 639 -15.70 12.08 -25.07
N PRO A 640 -16.44 13.15 -25.48
CA PRO A 640 -15.98 14.52 -25.31
C PRO A 640 -15.87 14.91 -23.83
N TYR A 641 -15.14 15.97 -23.55
CA TYR A 641 -15.12 16.53 -22.19
C TYR A 641 -16.49 16.88 -21.67
N MET A 642 -16.67 16.69 -20.38
CA MET A 642 -17.89 17.07 -19.64
C MET A 642 -17.52 17.99 -18.48
N GLY A 643 -18.23 19.13 -18.35
CA GLY A 643 -17.98 20.11 -17.31
C GLY A 643 -18.30 19.57 -15.90
N THR A 644 -17.43 19.81 -14.93
CA THR A 644 -17.67 19.53 -13.50
C THR A 644 -18.14 20.78 -12.76
N GLY A 645 -18.80 20.59 -11.63
CA GLY A 645 -19.21 21.66 -10.72
C GLY A 645 -18.21 21.93 -9.61
N TYR A 646 -18.57 22.83 -8.71
CA TYR A 646 -17.94 22.90 -7.40
C TYR A 646 -18.32 21.66 -6.59
N TYR A 647 -17.35 21.09 -5.87
CA TYR A 647 -17.61 20.06 -4.89
C TYR A 647 -16.97 20.47 -3.57
N ARG A 648 -17.74 20.49 -2.50
CA ARG A 648 -17.28 20.89 -1.17
C ARG A 648 -17.34 19.72 -0.23
N VAL A 649 -16.31 19.55 0.57
CA VAL A 649 -16.18 18.46 1.52
C VAL A 649 -15.76 18.98 2.87
N GLY A 650 -16.37 18.43 3.91
CA GLY A 650 -15.97 18.55 5.28
C GLY A 650 -15.79 17.16 5.91
N ILE A 651 -14.69 16.97 6.63
CA ILE A 651 -14.44 15.76 7.41
C ILE A 651 -14.08 16.16 8.83
N VAL A 652 -14.67 15.47 9.79
CA VAL A 652 -14.31 15.54 11.20
C VAL A 652 -14.01 14.13 11.68
N GLU A 653 -12.86 13.95 12.29
CA GLU A 653 -12.47 12.71 12.92
C GLU A 653 -12.01 13.00 14.35
N VAL A 654 -12.50 12.22 15.31
CA VAL A 654 -12.12 12.31 16.73
C VAL A 654 -11.82 10.90 17.24
N GLY A 655 -10.79 10.78 18.05
CA GLY A 655 -10.47 9.54 18.72
C GLY A 655 -9.72 9.78 20.03
N ASN A 656 -9.66 8.74 20.86
CA ASN A 656 -8.94 8.81 22.12
C ASN A 656 -7.46 8.47 21.94
N SER A 657 -6.70 8.50 23.05
CA SER A 657 -5.26 8.20 23.06
C SER A 657 -4.97 6.82 22.48
N PHE A 658 -3.96 6.75 21.60
CA PHE A 658 -3.40 5.51 21.07
C PHE A 658 -2.93 4.54 22.17
N ALA A 659 -2.45 5.06 23.29
CA ALA A 659 -1.98 4.28 24.43
C ALA A 659 -3.12 3.66 25.27
N SER A 660 -4.38 4.05 25.04
CA SER A 660 -5.51 3.52 25.81
C SER A 660 -5.75 2.03 25.52
N PRO A 661 -6.03 1.20 26.57
CA PRO A 661 -6.41 -0.20 26.37
C PRO A 661 -7.69 -0.37 25.54
N THR A 662 -8.64 0.55 25.73
CA THR A 662 -9.83 0.66 24.87
C THR A 662 -9.62 1.85 23.94
N GLN A 663 -9.60 1.58 22.66
CA GLN A 663 -9.46 2.61 21.62
C GLN A 663 -10.77 2.80 20.90
N TRP A 664 -11.09 4.04 20.60
CA TRP A 664 -12.22 4.36 19.75
C TRP A 664 -11.90 5.56 18.87
N SER A 665 -12.48 5.57 17.70
CA SER A 665 -12.53 6.74 16.82
C SER A 665 -13.86 6.82 16.11
N GLY A 666 -14.24 8.03 15.74
CA GLY A 666 -15.40 8.31 14.91
C GLY A 666 -15.04 9.34 13.84
N ARG A 667 -15.53 9.11 12.63
CA ARG A 667 -15.28 9.97 11.47
C ARG A 667 -16.58 10.23 10.72
N VAL A 668 -16.83 11.49 10.44
CA VAL A 668 -17.94 11.96 9.61
C VAL A 668 -17.36 12.64 8.38
N TYR A 669 -17.80 12.20 7.23
CA TYR A 669 -17.54 12.82 5.93
C TYR A 669 -18.84 13.37 5.36
N TYR A 670 -18.83 14.59 4.91
CA TYR A 670 -19.92 15.20 4.18
C TYR A 670 -19.40 15.90 2.94
N GLY A 671 -19.90 15.50 1.77
CA GLY A 671 -19.58 16.09 0.48
C GLY A 671 -20.83 16.55 -0.26
N ARG A 672 -20.75 17.69 -0.95
CA ARG A 672 -21.85 18.22 -1.77
C ARG A 672 -21.34 18.95 -3.00
N SER A 673 -21.91 18.63 -4.15
CA SER A 673 -21.63 19.29 -5.43
C SER A 673 -22.70 20.35 -5.73
N SER A 674 -22.32 21.38 -6.49
CA SER A 674 -23.26 22.35 -7.08
C SER A 674 -24.15 21.72 -8.16
N LEU A 675 -23.85 20.50 -8.59
CA LEU A 675 -24.61 19.75 -9.61
C LEU A 675 -25.52 18.67 -8.98
N GLY A 676 -25.70 18.70 -7.65
CA GLY A 676 -26.65 17.84 -6.95
C GLY A 676 -26.07 16.52 -6.43
N GLU A 677 -24.77 16.29 -6.60
CA GLU A 677 -24.08 15.20 -5.93
C GLU A 677 -24.04 15.43 -4.42
N LYS A 678 -24.25 14.38 -3.64
CA LYS A 678 -24.21 14.40 -2.18
C LYS A 678 -23.64 13.09 -1.69
N THR A 679 -22.62 13.15 -0.84
CA THR A 679 -22.02 11.98 -0.20
C THR A 679 -21.95 12.17 1.30
N GLN A 680 -22.38 11.17 2.06
CA GLN A 680 -22.28 11.11 3.51
C GLN A 680 -21.66 9.78 3.89
N ARG A 681 -20.62 9.82 4.72
CA ARG A 681 -20.03 8.61 5.27
C ARG A 681 -19.85 8.76 6.77
N PHE A 682 -20.27 7.76 7.50
CA PHE A 682 -20.05 7.60 8.93
C PHE A 682 -19.20 6.36 9.13
N SER A 683 -18.04 6.50 9.73
CA SER A 683 -17.19 5.38 10.08
C SER A 683 -16.75 5.49 11.53
N GLY A 684 -16.55 4.35 12.17
CA GLY A 684 -16.06 4.28 13.53
C GLY A 684 -15.09 3.13 13.67
N SER A 685 -14.34 3.13 14.75
CA SER A 685 -13.52 1.99 15.17
C SER A 685 -13.60 1.87 16.68
N LEU A 686 -13.80 0.65 17.16
CA LEU A 686 -13.75 0.32 18.58
C LEU A 686 -12.82 -0.87 18.75
N GLY A 687 -11.71 -0.66 19.43
CA GLY A 687 -10.76 -1.69 19.82
C GLY A 687 -10.82 -1.91 21.33
N VAL A 688 -11.06 -3.15 21.76
CA VAL A 688 -11.11 -3.53 23.17
C VAL A 688 -10.21 -4.73 23.43
N ARG A 689 -9.68 -4.79 24.65
CA ARG A 689 -8.86 -5.89 25.16
C ARG A 689 -9.49 -6.44 26.44
N PRO A 690 -10.41 -7.42 26.33
CA PRO A 690 -11.05 -8.03 27.50
C PRO A 690 -10.06 -8.75 28.43
N GLY A 691 -8.91 -9.13 27.92
CA GLY A 691 -7.80 -9.75 28.66
C GLY A 691 -6.49 -9.60 27.89
N PRO A 692 -5.35 -9.99 28.49
CA PRO A 692 -4.04 -9.78 27.91
C PRO A 692 -3.83 -10.52 26.59
N GLN A 693 -4.55 -11.60 26.35
CA GLN A 693 -4.45 -12.44 25.15
C GLN A 693 -5.44 -12.05 24.05
N TRP A 694 -6.40 -11.17 24.34
CA TRP A 694 -7.52 -10.85 23.46
C TRP A 694 -7.40 -9.43 22.89
N GLN A 695 -7.64 -9.29 21.63
CA GLN A 695 -7.87 -7.99 20.98
C GLN A 695 -9.05 -8.13 20.01
N LEU A 696 -10.12 -7.42 20.28
CA LEU A 696 -11.27 -7.29 19.40
C LEU A 696 -11.30 -5.88 18.83
N THR A 697 -11.36 -5.77 17.48
CA THR A 697 -11.57 -4.51 16.79
C THR A 697 -12.81 -4.60 15.91
N VAL A 698 -13.70 -3.64 16.04
CA VAL A 698 -14.94 -3.53 15.26
C VAL A 698 -14.96 -2.19 14.56
N THR A 699 -15.10 -2.21 13.23
CA THR A 699 -15.04 -1.00 12.39
C THR A 699 -16.29 -0.95 11.49
N PRO A 700 -17.39 -0.32 11.94
CA PRO A 700 -18.53 -0.04 11.09
C PRO A 700 -18.23 1.09 10.11
N ASN A 701 -18.72 0.97 8.88
CA ASN A 701 -18.69 2.02 7.88
C ASN A 701 -20.03 2.06 7.14
N PHE A 702 -20.67 3.20 7.11
CA PHE A 702 -21.92 3.44 6.42
C PHE A 702 -21.77 4.60 5.45
N LEU A 703 -22.06 4.36 4.17
CA LEU A 703 -21.97 5.32 3.09
C LEU A 703 -23.33 5.49 2.44
N THR A 704 -23.75 6.73 2.25
CA THR A 704 -24.83 7.09 1.35
C THR A 704 -24.32 8.08 0.33
N SER A 705 -24.59 7.84 -0.95
CA SER A 705 -24.20 8.72 -2.02
C SER A 705 -25.34 8.88 -3.02
N ARG A 706 -25.50 10.10 -3.49
CA ARG A 706 -26.32 10.42 -4.66
C ARG A 706 -25.40 11.06 -5.68
N ASP A 707 -25.22 10.40 -6.82
CA ASP A 707 -24.51 10.95 -7.97
C ASP A 707 -25.47 11.12 -9.15
N PRO A 708 -25.81 12.35 -9.56
CA PRO A 708 -26.73 12.60 -10.66
C PRO A 708 -26.10 12.38 -12.04
N ARG A 709 -24.83 12.03 -12.11
CA ARG A 709 -24.06 11.92 -13.36
C ARG A 709 -23.23 10.64 -13.45
N GLN A 710 -23.77 9.56 -12.88
CA GLN A 710 -23.18 8.23 -13.08
C GLN A 710 -23.31 7.85 -14.54
N TYR A 711 -22.19 7.54 -15.19
CA TYR A 711 -22.17 7.03 -16.56
C TYR A 711 -22.89 5.68 -16.64
N VAL A 712 -23.67 5.53 -17.71
CA VAL A 712 -24.45 4.30 -17.98
C VAL A 712 -23.92 3.60 -19.23
N SER A 713 -23.97 4.28 -20.38
CA SER A 713 -23.50 3.71 -21.65
C SER A 713 -23.27 4.80 -22.70
N THR A 714 -22.60 4.40 -23.77
CA THR A 714 -22.53 5.19 -25.00
C THR A 714 -23.27 4.44 -26.10
N ILE A 715 -24.12 5.17 -26.85
CA ILE A 715 -24.87 4.65 -28.00
C ILE A 715 -24.50 5.47 -29.22
N GLU A 716 -24.04 4.81 -30.28
CA GLU A 716 -23.80 5.48 -31.57
C GLU A 716 -25.10 5.96 -32.18
N ASP A 717 -25.15 7.24 -32.51
CA ASP A 717 -26.29 7.88 -33.19
C ASP A 717 -25.81 9.03 -34.06
N SER A 718 -25.68 8.78 -35.36
CA SER A 718 -25.19 9.76 -36.34
C SER A 718 -26.00 11.05 -36.41
N ARG A 719 -27.22 11.07 -35.85
CA ARG A 719 -28.07 12.26 -35.75
C ARG A 719 -27.63 13.23 -34.64
N ARG A 720 -26.80 12.78 -33.74
CA ARG A 720 -26.25 13.58 -32.63
C ARG A 720 -24.92 14.24 -33.03
N SER A 721 -25.01 15.14 -34.03
CA SER A 721 -23.82 15.88 -34.51
C SER A 721 -23.14 16.70 -33.41
N GLU A 722 -23.92 17.23 -32.46
CA GLU A 722 -23.44 18.03 -31.36
C GLU A 722 -22.51 17.25 -30.41
N THR A 723 -22.69 15.93 -30.36
CA THR A 723 -21.89 15.04 -29.54
C THR A 723 -21.13 14.02 -30.38
N PHE A 724 -20.71 14.42 -31.58
CA PHE A 724 -19.88 13.67 -32.52
C PHE A 724 -20.46 12.31 -32.92
N GLY A 725 -21.76 12.24 -33.14
CA GLY A 725 -22.42 11.02 -33.59
C GLY A 725 -22.64 9.96 -32.51
N SER A 726 -22.67 10.36 -31.24
CA SER A 726 -22.90 9.44 -30.13
C SER A 726 -23.73 10.08 -29.02
N ARG A 727 -24.52 9.27 -28.32
CA ARG A 727 -25.25 9.63 -27.10
C ARG A 727 -24.46 9.10 -25.90
N TYR A 728 -24.07 9.99 -25.01
CA TYR A 728 -23.41 9.62 -23.72
C TYR A 728 -24.45 9.67 -22.63
N LEU A 729 -24.86 8.50 -22.17
CA LEU A 729 -25.96 8.31 -21.23
C LEU A 729 -25.49 8.36 -19.80
N PHE A 730 -26.24 9.08 -18.99
CA PHE A 730 -26.03 9.22 -17.55
C PHE A 730 -27.32 8.96 -16.81
N ALA A 731 -27.19 8.60 -15.54
CA ALA A 731 -28.33 8.51 -14.64
C ALA A 731 -27.94 8.99 -13.24
N THR A 732 -28.95 9.38 -12.47
CA THR A 732 -28.77 9.56 -11.02
C THR A 732 -28.71 8.18 -10.38
N ILE A 733 -27.60 7.87 -9.70
CA ILE A 733 -27.52 6.71 -8.81
C ILE A 733 -27.69 7.17 -7.37
N ASN A 734 -28.60 6.50 -6.63
CA ASN A 734 -28.64 6.56 -5.17
C ASN A 734 -28.00 5.29 -4.65
N PHE A 735 -26.85 5.42 -4.04
CA PHE A 735 -25.99 4.33 -3.58
C PHE A 735 -25.94 4.30 -2.06
N HIS A 736 -26.12 3.11 -1.50
CA HIS A 736 -26.02 2.85 -0.06
C HIS A 736 -25.08 1.68 0.16
N GLU A 737 -24.19 1.81 1.10
CA GLU A 737 -23.21 0.78 1.45
C GLU A 737 -23.07 0.69 2.96
N PHE A 738 -23.01 -0.52 3.47
CA PHE A 738 -22.65 -0.80 4.85
C PHE A 738 -21.62 -1.92 4.91
N THR A 739 -20.57 -1.68 5.68
CA THR A 739 -19.51 -2.66 5.95
C THR A 739 -19.30 -2.73 7.45
N LEU A 740 -19.19 -3.93 8.01
CA LEU A 740 -18.83 -4.16 9.40
C LEU A 740 -17.59 -5.03 9.46
N SER A 741 -16.40 -4.41 9.45
CA SER A 741 -15.16 -5.17 9.60
C SER A 741 -14.95 -5.51 11.08
N THR A 742 -14.83 -6.80 11.38
CA THR A 742 -14.59 -7.31 12.73
C THR A 742 -13.34 -8.17 12.71
N ARG A 743 -12.38 -7.84 13.57
CA ARG A 743 -11.14 -8.60 13.74
C ARG A 743 -10.98 -9.01 15.20
N LEU A 744 -10.81 -10.28 15.42
CA LEU A 744 -10.51 -10.87 16.71
C LEU A 744 -9.13 -11.54 16.64
N ASN A 745 -8.21 -11.06 17.43
CA ASN A 745 -6.89 -11.67 17.60
C ASN A 745 -6.82 -12.31 18.99
N TYR A 746 -6.46 -13.59 19.01
CA TYR A 746 -6.18 -14.31 20.23
C TYR A 746 -4.77 -14.86 20.21
N ALA A 747 -3.94 -14.45 21.15
CA ALA A 747 -2.58 -14.92 21.28
C ALA A 747 -2.46 -15.91 22.44
N PHE A 748 -2.28 -17.19 22.15
CA PHE A 748 -1.96 -18.22 23.16
C PHE A 748 -0.59 -17.97 23.75
N SER A 749 0.36 -17.58 22.89
CA SER A 749 1.70 -17.13 23.17
C SER A 749 2.17 -16.17 22.06
N PRO A 750 3.31 -15.51 22.19
CA PRO A 750 3.89 -14.73 21.08
C PRO A 750 4.10 -15.54 19.78
N ASP A 751 4.32 -16.85 19.91
CA ASP A 751 4.61 -17.74 18.79
C ASP A 751 3.37 -18.49 18.26
N LEU A 752 2.24 -18.52 19.01
CA LEU A 752 0.99 -19.20 18.62
C LEU A 752 -0.18 -18.24 18.70
N THR A 753 -0.75 -17.89 17.56
CA THR A 753 -1.85 -16.91 17.45
C THR A 753 -3.00 -17.43 16.58
N LEU A 754 -4.21 -17.04 16.95
CA LEU A 754 -5.41 -17.22 16.15
C LEU A 754 -5.97 -15.85 15.77
N GLU A 755 -6.07 -15.58 14.48
CA GLU A 755 -6.67 -14.37 13.95
C GLU A 755 -7.98 -14.71 13.24
N ILE A 756 -9.07 -14.07 13.62
CA ILE A 756 -10.38 -14.22 12.99
C ILE A 756 -10.80 -12.87 12.43
N PHE A 757 -11.11 -12.86 11.15
CA PHE A 757 -11.64 -11.71 10.43
C PHE A 757 -13.02 -12.04 9.88
N ALA A 758 -13.96 -11.12 10.02
CA ALA A 758 -15.28 -11.23 9.40
C ALA A 758 -15.70 -9.85 8.88
N GLU A 759 -16.11 -9.81 7.63
CA GLU A 759 -16.58 -8.59 6.96
C GLU A 759 -17.89 -8.87 6.21
N PRO A 760 -19.03 -8.78 6.89
CA PRO A 760 -20.31 -8.66 6.21
C PRO A 760 -20.38 -7.30 5.49
N TYR A 761 -20.82 -7.35 4.24
CA TYR A 761 -20.92 -6.23 3.32
C TYR A 761 -22.30 -6.22 2.70
N ALA A 762 -22.88 -5.03 2.59
CA ALA A 762 -24.13 -4.80 1.89
C ALA A 762 -24.04 -3.53 1.05
N ALA A 763 -24.41 -3.61 -0.21
CA ALA A 763 -24.49 -2.46 -1.09
C ALA A 763 -25.74 -2.48 -1.95
N SER A 764 -26.33 -1.33 -2.21
CA SER A 764 -27.44 -1.18 -3.16
C SER A 764 -27.31 0.10 -3.97
N GLY A 765 -27.68 0.03 -5.24
CA GLY A 765 -27.72 1.16 -6.13
C GLY A 765 -29.04 1.22 -6.88
N ARG A 766 -29.69 2.39 -6.88
CA ARG A 766 -30.90 2.65 -7.64
C ARG A 766 -30.67 3.73 -8.68
N TYR A 767 -30.94 3.40 -9.93
CA TYR A 767 -30.81 4.33 -11.05
C TYR A 767 -32.14 5.03 -11.35
N SER A 768 -32.07 6.34 -11.57
CA SER A 768 -33.23 7.19 -11.89
C SER A 768 -32.77 8.42 -12.68
N GLY A 769 -33.70 9.19 -13.23
CA GLY A 769 -33.38 10.45 -13.89
C GLY A 769 -32.38 10.31 -15.02
N PHE A 770 -32.62 9.36 -15.94
CA PHE A 770 -31.79 9.11 -17.11
C PHE A 770 -31.79 10.32 -18.05
N GLY A 771 -30.63 10.54 -18.65
CA GLY A 771 -30.42 11.61 -19.62
C GLY A 771 -29.14 11.45 -20.39
N GLU A 772 -28.86 12.34 -21.30
CA GLU A 772 -27.65 12.33 -22.12
C GLU A 772 -26.90 13.66 -22.04
N LEU A 773 -25.63 13.69 -22.32
CA LEU A 773 -24.84 14.90 -22.44
C LEU A 773 -25.45 15.81 -23.53
N SER A 774 -25.78 17.06 -23.22
CA SER A 774 -26.36 17.99 -24.15
C SER A 774 -25.41 18.38 -25.28
N ARG A 775 -24.18 18.70 -24.95
CA ARG A 775 -23.10 19.10 -25.86
C ARG A 775 -21.74 18.95 -25.13
N PRO A 776 -20.62 18.87 -25.85
CA PRO A 776 -19.27 18.86 -25.28
C PRO A 776 -19.06 20.00 -24.29
N ARG A 777 -18.29 19.71 -23.23
CA ARG A 777 -17.95 20.66 -22.15
C ARG A 777 -19.13 21.21 -21.33
N SER A 778 -20.35 20.77 -21.63
CA SER A 778 -21.53 21.14 -20.87
C SER A 778 -21.58 20.46 -19.50
N ARG A 779 -22.26 21.09 -18.56
CA ARG A 779 -22.69 20.53 -17.27
C ARG A 779 -24.10 19.99 -17.32
N GLU A 780 -24.85 20.30 -18.39
CA GLU A 780 -26.25 19.97 -18.53
C GLU A 780 -26.45 18.60 -19.16
N LEU A 781 -27.42 17.89 -18.62
CA LEU A 781 -27.94 16.65 -19.18
C LEU A 781 -29.35 16.91 -19.74
N LEU A 782 -29.62 16.39 -20.94
CA LEU A 782 -30.95 16.32 -21.49
C LEU A 782 -31.68 15.11 -20.90
N GLY A 783 -32.68 15.34 -20.09
CA GLY A 783 -33.41 14.28 -19.39
C GLY A 783 -34.40 13.55 -20.30
N TYR A 784 -34.57 12.23 -20.13
CA TYR A 784 -35.46 11.37 -20.92
C TYR A 784 -36.80 11.16 -20.23
N GLY A 785 -37.32 11.85 -19.37
CA GLY A 785 -38.62 11.62 -18.72
C GLY A 785 -38.72 10.23 -18.04
N ARG A 786 -39.90 9.66 -17.95
CA ARG A 786 -40.14 8.34 -17.37
C ARG A 786 -40.02 7.25 -18.42
N GLY A 787 -39.04 6.35 -18.29
CA GLY A 787 -38.93 5.16 -19.13
C GLY A 787 -39.83 4.04 -18.65
N GLN A 788 -40.18 3.12 -19.57
CA GLN A 788 -40.84 1.86 -19.25
C GLN A 788 -39.76 0.83 -18.84
N VAL A 789 -40.04 0.03 -17.81
CA VAL A 789 -39.20 -1.06 -17.39
C VAL A 789 -39.70 -2.32 -18.07
N VAL A 790 -38.84 -2.99 -18.85
CA VAL A 790 -39.13 -4.24 -19.57
C VAL A 790 -38.03 -5.23 -19.21
N GLY A 791 -38.29 -6.12 -18.26
CA GLY A 791 -37.28 -7.02 -17.70
C GLY A 791 -36.18 -6.24 -16.97
N ASP A 792 -34.93 -6.48 -17.33
CA ASP A 792 -33.73 -5.78 -16.85
C ASP A 792 -33.40 -4.50 -17.64
N ARG A 793 -34.25 -4.15 -18.60
CA ARG A 793 -34.04 -3.01 -19.50
C ARG A 793 -34.97 -1.87 -19.19
N ARG A 794 -34.51 -0.64 -19.39
CA ARG A 794 -35.32 0.58 -19.40
C ARG A 794 -35.44 1.11 -20.81
N VAL A 795 -36.68 1.31 -21.24
CA VAL A 795 -36.99 1.77 -22.57
C VAL A 795 -37.51 3.19 -22.48
N PHE A 796 -36.90 4.12 -23.16
CA PHE A 796 -37.25 5.50 -23.20
C PHE A 796 -37.75 5.86 -24.61
N ALA A 797 -38.95 6.38 -24.73
CA ALA A 797 -39.40 7.01 -25.95
C ALA A 797 -38.92 8.47 -25.96
N ILE A 798 -38.13 8.86 -26.92
CA ILE A 798 -37.75 10.25 -27.15
C ILE A 798 -38.95 10.92 -27.83
N ALA A 799 -39.61 11.85 -27.12
CA ALA A 799 -40.71 12.59 -27.68
C ALA A 799 -40.29 13.41 -28.91
N PRO A 800 -41.12 13.46 -29.97
CA PRO A 800 -40.81 14.20 -31.19
C PRO A 800 -40.69 15.71 -31.04
N GLY A 801 -40.98 16.25 -29.87
CA GLY A 801 -41.15 17.69 -29.62
C GLY A 801 -39.85 18.50 -29.49
N ASP A 802 -38.72 17.90 -29.24
CA ASP A 802 -37.47 18.64 -29.04
C ASP A 802 -36.58 18.73 -30.29
N THR A 803 -36.98 18.04 -31.35
CA THR A 803 -36.31 18.18 -32.65
C THR A 803 -37.35 17.95 -33.76
N ALA A 804 -37.75 19.00 -34.45
CA ALA A 804 -38.76 19.01 -35.51
C ALA A 804 -38.49 18.04 -36.72
N ARG A 805 -37.66 17.02 -36.57
CA ARG A 805 -37.22 16.14 -37.65
C ARG A 805 -37.02 14.65 -37.30
N LEU A 806 -37.33 14.17 -36.08
CA LEU A 806 -37.02 12.79 -35.75
C LEU A 806 -38.30 11.98 -35.49
N LYS A 807 -38.39 10.81 -36.11
CA LYS A 807 -39.35 9.74 -35.78
C LYS A 807 -39.11 9.32 -34.33
N ALA A 808 -40.18 8.95 -33.60
CA ALA A 808 -40.10 8.45 -32.24
C ALA A 808 -39.03 7.37 -32.17
N ASP A 809 -37.94 7.65 -31.43
CA ASP A 809 -36.86 6.73 -31.23
C ASP A 809 -36.93 6.14 -29.82
N THR A 810 -36.57 4.89 -29.75
CA THR A 810 -36.54 4.17 -28.49
C THR A 810 -35.10 3.96 -28.07
N ILE A 811 -34.72 4.47 -26.89
CA ILE A 811 -33.44 4.16 -26.27
C ILE A 811 -33.63 3.03 -25.26
N VAL A 812 -32.87 1.97 -25.42
CA VAL A 812 -32.89 0.83 -24.53
C VAL A 812 -31.60 0.87 -23.70
N VAL A 813 -31.74 0.88 -22.40
CA VAL A 813 -30.63 0.95 -21.46
C VAL A 813 -30.69 -0.25 -20.49
N SER A 814 -29.61 -1.01 -20.42
CA SER A 814 -29.42 -2.02 -19.39
C SER A 814 -28.80 -1.34 -18.17
N ALA A 815 -29.60 -0.71 -17.34
CA ALA A 815 -29.17 -0.17 -16.06
C ALA A 815 -30.05 -0.78 -15.00
N ALA A 816 -29.65 -1.95 -14.54
CA ALA A 816 -30.35 -2.64 -13.48
C ALA A 816 -29.99 -2.02 -12.13
N ASP A 817 -31.02 -1.72 -11.34
CA ASP A 817 -30.84 -1.48 -9.93
C ASP A 817 -30.18 -2.73 -9.32
N PHE A 818 -29.28 -2.57 -8.38
CA PHE A 818 -28.59 -3.72 -7.79
C PHE A 818 -28.70 -3.72 -6.27
N ASN A 819 -28.52 -4.90 -5.72
CA ASN A 819 -28.55 -5.11 -4.29
C ASN A 819 -27.69 -6.33 -3.95
N GLU A 820 -26.46 -6.02 -3.51
CA GLU A 820 -25.43 -7.02 -3.27
C GLU A 820 -25.20 -7.21 -1.78
N ARG A 821 -25.05 -8.47 -1.37
CA ARG A 821 -24.63 -8.86 -0.03
C ARG A 821 -23.43 -9.76 -0.19
N SER A 822 -22.40 -9.52 0.58
CA SER A 822 -21.26 -10.43 0.62
C SER A 822 -20.78 -10.65 2.04
N LEU A 823 -20.23 -11.83 2.27
CA LEU A 823 -19.56 -12.18 3.51
C LEU A 823 -18.18 -12.71 3.18
N ARG A 824 -17.19 -12.11 3.82
CA ARG A 824 -15.83 -12.66 3.87
C ARG A 824 -15.46 -12.95 5.30
N THR A 825 -15.06 -14.18 5.54
CA THR A 825 -14.51 -14.60 6.83
C THR A 825 -13.19 -15.29 6.60
N ASN A 826 -12.26 -15.06 7.51
CA ASN A 826 -10.96 -15.72 7.51
C ASN A 826 -10.58 -16.04 8.95
N ALA A 827 -10.18 -17.28 9.22
CA ALA A 827 -9.59 -17.69 10.48
C ALA A 827 -8.22 -18.29 10.18
N VAL A 828 -7.19 -17.75 10.81
CA VAL A 828 -5.80 -18.13 10.62
C VAL A 828 -5.20 -18.50 11.95
N LEU A 829 -4.86 -19.76 12.12
CA LEU A 829 -3.96 -20.21 13.17
C LEU A 829 -2.53 -20.17 12.62
N ARG A 830 -1.67 -19.40 13.28
CA ARG A 830 -0.25 -19.30 12.97
C ARG A 830 0.56 -19.79 14.16
N TRP A 831 1.47 -20.70 13.91
CA TRP A 831 2.37 -21.23 14.91
C TRP A 831 3.81 -21.22 14.43
N GLU A 832 4.65 -20.43 15.08
CA GLU A 832 6.10 -20.48 14.94
C GLU A 832 6.62 -21.59 15.88
N TRP A 833 6.56 -22.85 15.42
CA TRP A 833 6.89 -24.03 16.24
C TRP A 833 8.40 -24.16 16.48
N ARG A 834 9.19 -23.44 15.72
CA ARG A 834 10.62 -23.27 15.84
C ARG A 834 11.00 -21.92 15.23
N PRO A 835 12.02 -21.18 15.75
CA PRO A 835 12.43 -19.90 15.16
C PRO A 835 12.60 -19.97 13.65
N GLY A 836 11.88 -19.13 12.90
CA GLY A 836 11.87 -19.11 11.44
C GLY A 836 11.06 -20.22 10.76
N SER A 837 10.51 -21.19 11.51
CA SER A 837 9.72 -22.30 10.96
C SER A 837 8.24 -22.16 11.35
N LEU A 838 7.36 -22.16 10.37
CA LEU A 838 5.96 -21.75 10.53
C LEU A 838 5.00 -22.85 10.13
N PHE A 839 3.94 -22.99 10.89
CA PHE A 839 2.75 -23.74 10.53
C PHE A 839 1.55 -22.79 10.44
N TYR A 840 0.75 -22.95 9.40
CA TYR A 840 -0.51 -22.24 9.21
C TYR A 840 -1.64 -23.21 9.01
N ALA A 841 -2.75 -22.96 9.68
CA ALA A 841 -4.06 -23.53 9.34
C ALA A 841 -5.02 -22.38 9.04
N VAL A 842 -5.59 -22.39 7.85
CA VAL A 842 -6.43 -21.30 7.34
C VAL A 842 -7.79 -21.86 6.98
N TRP A 843 -8.84 -21.19 7.45
CA TRP A 843 -10.19 -21.37 6.95
C TRP A 843 -10.71 -20.04 6.45
N GLN A 844 -11.18 -20.03 5.21
CA GLN A 844 -11.83 -18.86 4.61
C GLN A 844 -13.23 -19.24 4.16
N ARG A 845 -14.16 -18.33 4.35
CA ARG A 845 -15.50 -18.44 3.80
C ARG A 845 -15.82 -17.16 3.03
N GLN A 846 -16.18 -17.33 1.76
CA GLN A 846 -16.62 -16.25 0.91
C GLN A 846 -18.02 -16.57 0.38
N GLY A 847 -18.95 -15.63 0.55
CA GLY A 847 -20.30 -15.75 0.06
C GLY A 847 -20.77 -14.48 -0.60
N ASN A 848 -21.54 -14.63 -1.67
CA ASN A 848 -22.20 -13.52 -2.36
C ASN A 848 -23.68 -13.84 -2.52
N ARG A 849 -24.52 -12.81 -2.47
CA ARG A 849 -25.95 -12.89 -2.73
C ARG A 849 -26.42 -11.60 -3.41
N SER A 850 -26.87 -11.70 -4.64
CA SER A 850 -27.63 -10.63 -5.31
C SER A 850 -29.12 -10.80 -5.02
N LEU A 851 -29.81 -9.69 -4.71
CA LEU A 851 -31.24 -9.68 -4.53
C LEU A 851 -31.89 -9.06 -5.77
N GLU A 852 -32.92 -9.71 -6.31
CA GLU A 852 -33.64 -9.26 -7.53
C GLU A 852 -34.35 -7.91 -7.37
N ARG A 853 -34.69 -7.54 -6.13
CA ARG A 853 -35.39 -6.28 -5.86
C ARG A 853 -34.48 -5.30 -5.14
N TYR A 854 -34.44 -4.08 -5.65
CA TYR A 854 -33.81 -2.99 -4.96
C TYR A 854 -34.44 -2.74 -3.58
N GLN A 855 -33.60 -2.68 -2.56
CA GLN A 855 -33.90 -2.20 -1.22
C GLN A 855 -32.74 -1.33 -0.76
N PRO A 856 -32.97 -0.12 -0.22
CA PRO A 856 -31.91 0.65 0.41
C PRO A 856 -31.24 -0.19 1.49
N VAL A 857 -29.92 -0.16 1.55
CA VAL A 857 -29.17 -0.89 2.58
C VAL A 857 -29.43 -0.31 3.96
N ASP A 858 -29.87 -1.16 4.86
CA ASP A 858 -29.88 -0.94 6.31
C ASP A 858 -28.70 -1.69 6.94
N PRO A 859 -28.11 -1.21 8.05
CA PRO A 859 -27.05 -1.94 8.75
C PRO A 859 -27.37 -3.39 9.10
N ARG A 860 -28.63 -3.72 9.31
CA ARG A 860 -29.10 -5.11 9.58
C ARG A 860 -28.96 -6.02 8.36
N ASP A 861 -28.94 -5.47 7.16
CA ASP A 861 -28.83 -6.21 5.91
C ASP A 861 -27.48 -6.93 5.76
N ALA A 862 -26.45 -6.41 6.43
CA ALA A 862 -25.16 -7.09 6.48
C ALA A 862 -25.25 -8.51 7.02
N PHE A 863 -26.17 -8.78 7.94
CA PHE A 863 -26.41 -10.14 8.46
C PHE A 863 -27.08 -11.07 7.43
N GLY A 864 -27.76 -10.52 6.41
CA GLY A 864 -28.27 -11.31 5.28
C GLY A 864 -27.19 -11.93 4.41
N ALA A 865 -25.97 -11.44 4.48
CA ALA A 865 -24.81 -12.02 3.81
C ALA A 865 -24.46 -13.44 4.28
N PHE A 866 -24.86 -13.81 5.52
CA PHE A 866 -24.67 -15.18 6.05
C PHE A 866 -25.56 -16.23 5.39
N GLN A 867 -26.61 -15.82 4.65
CA GLN A 867 -27.60 -16.70 4.03
C GLN A 867 -27.33 -16.94 2.52
N GLY A 868 -26.28 -16.34 1.96
CA GLY A 868 -25.95 -16.48 0.53
C GLY A 868 -25.28 -17.81 0.19
N ARG A 869 -25.04 -18.02 -1.11
CA ARG A 869 -24.15 -19.10 -1.59
C ARG A 869 -22.75 -18.80 -1.10
N TYR A 870 -22.05 -19.82 -0.63
CA TYR A 870 -20.70 -19.64 -0.10
C TYR A 870 -19.75 -20.73 -0.54
N THR A 871 -18.50 -20.34 -0.62
CA THR A 871 -17.35 -21.22 -0.82
C THR A 871 -16.52 -21.22 0.45
N ASN A 872 -16.17 -22.40 0.95
CA ASN A 872 -15.19 -22.57 2.00
C ASN A 872 -13.86 -22.99 1.38
N PHE A 873 -12.78 -22.38 1.85
CA PHE A 873 -11.42 -22.78 1.58
C PHE A 873 -10.75 -23.22 2.89
N PHE A 874 -10.02 -24.28 2.82
CA PHE A 874 -9.19 -24.78 3.91
C PHE A 874 -7.78 -24.93 3.39
N ALA A 875 -6.81 -24.35 4.07
CA ALA A 875 -5.42 -24.52 3.72
C ALA A 875 -4.59 -24.89 4.95
N LEU A 876 -3.67 -25.82 4.74
CA LEU A 876 -2.63 -26.16 5.70
C LEU A 876 -1.29 -25.90 5.03
N LYS A 877 -0.40 -25.19 5.71
CA LYS A 877 0.94 -24.93 5.20
C LYS A 877 1.95 -25.16 6.31
N MET A 878 3.06 -25.80 5.97
CA MET A 878 4.20 -25.95 6.84
C MET A 878 5.46 -25.50 6.10
N SER A 879 6.25 -24.64 6.72
CA SER A 879 7.58 -24.25 6.25
C SER A 879 8.63 -24.57 7.30
N LEU A 880 9.82 -24.93 6.85
CA LEU A 880 10.95 -25.24 7.68
C LEU A 880 12.12 -24.31 7.34
N TRP A 881 12.60 -23.55 8.32
CA TRP A 881 13.81 -22.76 8.17
C TRP A 881 15.04 -23.61 8.50
N ILE A 882 15.97 -23.71 7.55
CA ILE A 882 17.20 -24.50 7.66
C ILE A 882 18.39 -23.57 7.40
N PRO A 883 19.13 -23.15 8.42
CA PRO A 883 20.42 -22.48 8.24
C PRO A 883 21.47 -23.52 7.86
N VAL A 884 22.27 -23.21 6.83
CA VAL A 884 23.35 -24.08 6.36
C VAL A 884 24.69 -23.41 6.60
N GLY A 885 25.59 -24.03 7.33
CA GLY A 885 26.95 -23.53 7.51
C GLY A 885 27.08 -22.41 8.55
N THR A 886 26.28 -22.45 9.63
CA THR A 886 26.46 -21.60 10.83
C THR A 886 27.44 -22.28 11.81
#